data_61da5fe385e57541d52b2f6a25f10b5e
#
_entry.id   61da5fe385e57541d52b2f6a25f10b5e
#
_cell.length_a   1.000
_cell.length_b   1.000
_cell.length_c   1.000
_cell.angle_alpha   90.00
_cell.angle_beta   90.00
_cell.angle_gamma   90.00
#
_symmetry.space_group_name_H-M   'P 1'
#
loop_
_entity.id
_entity.type
_entity.pdbx_description
1 polymer ?
#
loop_
_entity_poly.entity_id
_entity_poly.type
_entity_poly.pdbx_seq_one_letter_code
_entity_poly.pdbx_strand_id
1 'polypeptide(L)'
;MKKILLLSLFTFTTLAGHADEGMWMLTDLKEQNAATMYDMGLDISIDKVYCPDSISLKDAVVHFGGGCTGEIISAEGLVLTNHHCGYSYIQQHSSVEHDYLTDGFWAMSRKEELPCKGLTVTFIDRILDVTPYVKEQLAKDEDPEGLNYLSPSYLSKVAKRFAEQENIEITPFTALELKPFYGANRYYLFVKTIYKDVRMVGAPPSSIGKFGADTDNWMWPRHCGDFSMFRIYATPDGKPADYNESNVPLKVKKHLTINLGGIKEGDFTFVMGFPGRNWRYMISDEVEERMQTTNFMRKTVRTVRLNNLLEEMLKSDKVRIQYASKYASSANYWKNAIGMNEGLVQLKVLDTKKKQQEKLLAYGRETGTDAYQKAFDAIREIVSKRRDAVYHQQAIYEVCKLGTEFYKIPSTDKVLQALEKGYKVPHATKEINPLDHALSTLIKQADNFFNKDYNPEIDRKVSKALLKTYAELIPAEQRISIFKVIDKEFKGNIDAFVDACFDTSIFRSREAFDNFVAKPDAKTLENDLMVQYAKSVDQGYADTDAAMKAETDAYNLAHKTWVEGMMKLKQHEGTPIYPDANSTLRLTYGKVGSYSPKDGMEYNYYTTLKGVMEKEDPNNYEFVVPAKLKDLYNKKDFGRYAMKNGEMPICFVTGTDNTGGNSGSPVFNNKGELIGTGFDRNYEGLTGDIAYNPQLQRAASSPTSGWIFRARWPVFWWACSVWPDRKSTRLNSSHIPLSRMPSSA
;
A
#
# COMPACT_ATOMS: atom_id res chain seq x y z
N MET A 1 67.32 32.60 -4.54
CA MET A 1 66.67 31.49 -3.80
C MET A 1 65.19 31.85 -3.70
N LYS A 2 64.36 31.29 -4.61
CA LYS A 2 62.93 31.47 -4.64
C LYS A 2 62.28 30.31 -3.88
N LYS A 3 61.59 30.60 -2.77
CA LYS A 3 60.79 29.62 -2.03
C LYS A 3 59.45 29.45 -2.75
N ILE A 4 59.20 28.31 -3.31
CA ILE A 4 57.90 27.93 -3.84
C ILE A 4 57.06 27.41 -2.65
N LEU A 5 56.01 28.15 -2.33
CA LEU A 5 54.98 27.77 -1.35
C LEU A 5 53.96 26.87 -2.06
N LEU A 6 54.01 25.58 -1.80
CA LEU A 6 52.98 24.65 -2.23
C LEU A 6 51.77 24.85 -1.33
N LEU A 7 50.72 25.47 -1.87
CA LEU A 7 49.41 25.57 -1.23
C LEU A 7 48.65 24.28 -1.56
N SER A 8 48.63 23.31 -0.66
CA SER A 8 47.78 22.14 -0.75
C SER A 8 46.32 22.55 -0.50
N LEU A 9 45.56 22.66 -1.57
CA LEU A 9 44.11 22.85 -1.53
C LEU A 9 43.47 21.54 -1.04
N PHE A 10 43.23 21.43 0.27
CA PHE A 10 42.35 20.42 0.81
C PHE A 10 40.91 20.80 0.39
N THR A 11 40.44 20.21 -0.70
CA THR A 11 39.01 20.18 -0.98
C THR A 11 38.35 19.31 0.08
N PHE A 12 37.75 19.94 1.06
CA PHE A 12 36.73 19.30 1.87
C PHE A 12 35.55 18.96 0.93
N THR A 13 35.57 17.78 0.35
CA THR A 13 34.34 17.17 -0.14
C THR A 13 33.51 16.86 1.08
N THR A 14 32.51 17.70 1.34
CA THR A 14 31.43 17.38 2.24
C THR A 14 30.87 16.05 1.71
N LEU A 15 31.07 14.98 2.47
CA LEU A 15 30.35 13.72 2.33
C LEU A 15 28.88 14.03 2.69
N ALA A 16 28.17 14.70 1.79
CA ALA A 16 26.73 14.66 1.78
C ALA A 16 26.38 13.17 1.64
N GLY A 17 25.73 12.61 2.64
CA GLY A 17 25.27 11.24 2.60
C GLY A 17 24.40 11.06 1.35
N HIS A 18 24.95 10.47 0.31
CA HIS A 18 24.21 10.19 -0.91
C HIS A 18 23.21 9.11 -0.59
N ALA A 19 21.95 9.52 -0.44
CA ALA A 19 20.80 8.63 -0.58
C ALA A 19 20.63 8.42 -2.09
N ASP A 20 20.70 7.18 -2.54
CA ASP A 20 20.54 6.91 -3.96
C ASP A 20 19.04 6.82 -4.32
N GLU A 21 18.67 7.63 -5.28
CA GLU A 21 17.36 7.59 -5.90
C GLU A 21 17.17 6.26 -6.65
N GLY A 22 16.05 5.57 -6.43
CA GLY A 22 15.66 4.42 -7.23
C GLY A 22 15.06 3.26 -6.44
N MET A 23 14.06 2.63 -7.08
CA MET A 23 13.46 1.37 -6.65
C MET A 23 13.89 0.28 -7.62
N TRP A 24 15.06 -0.29 -7.35
CA TRP A 24 15.85 -1.09 -8.27
C TRP A 24 15.29 -2.48 -8.51
N MET A 25 15.39 -2.96 -9.74
CA MET A 25 15.09 -4.36 -10.05
C MET A 25 16.19 -5.26 -9.47
N LEU A 26 15.77 -6.35 -8.81
CA LEU A 26 16.71 -7.30 -8.22
C LEU A 26 17.60 -7.96 -9.27
N THR A 27 17.06 -8.20 -10.46
CA THR A 27 17.79 -8.80 -11.61
C THR A 27 18.94 -7.92 -12.11
N ASP A 28 18.84 -6.61 -11.92
CA ASP A 28 19.79 -5.64 -12.47
C ASP A 28 20.84 -5.18 -11.43
N LEU A 29 20.71 -5.58 -10.15
CA LEU A 29 21.57 -5.12 -9.04
C LEU A 29 23.05 -5.35 -9.28
N LYS A 30 23.41 -6.51 -9.83
CA LYS A 30 24.80 -6.90 -10.04
C LYS A 30 25.51 -5.97 -11.04
N GLU A 31 24.77 -5.55 -12.06
CA GLU A 31 25.32 -4.72 -13.14
C GLU A 31 25.22 -3.22 -12.84
N GLN A 32 24.11 -2.78 -12.22
CA GLN A 32 23.83 -1.35 -12.07
C GLN A 32 24.24 -0.79 -10.70
N ASN A 33 24.15 -1.59 -9.62
CA ASN A 33 24.19 -1.04 -8.24
C ASN A 33 25.28 -1.63 -7.36
N ALA A 34 25.82 -2.82 -7.69
CA ALA A 34 26.75 -3.54 -6.81
C ALA A 34 27.95 -2.70 -6.38
N ALA A 35 28.59 -2.02 -7.30
CA ALA A 35 29.75 -1.17 -7.01
C ALA A 35 29.40 -0.08 -6.00
N THR A 36 28.32 0.68 -6.26
CA THR A 36 27.85 1.76 -5.36
C THR A 36 27.48 1.21 -4.00
N MET A 37 26.77 0.08 -3.93
CA MET A 37 26.38 -0.53 -2.64
C MET A 37 27.61 -0.96 -1.82
N TYR A 38 28.65 -1.53 -2.46
CA TYR A 38 29.91 -1.86 -1.79
C TYR A 38 30.64 -0.62 -1.30
N ASP A 39 30.74 0.43 -2.13
CA ASP A 39 31.37 1.70 -1.76
C ASP A 39 30.64 2.39 -0.60
N MET A 40 29.32 2.23 -0.52
CA MET A 40 28.51 2.72 0.60
C MET A 40 28.63 1.88 1.86
N GLY A 41 29.15 0.64 1.79
CA GLY A 41 29.46 -0.19 2.94
C GLY A 41 28.79 -1.57 3.00
N LEU A 42 28.14 -2.06 1.93
CA LEU A 42 27.58 -3.42 1.89
C LEU A 42 28.71 -4.45 2.12
N ASP A 43 28.52 -5.37 3.08
CA ASP A 43 29.52 -6.36 3.55
C ASP A 43 29.09 -7.81 3.25
N ILE A 44 28.22 -8.01 2.26
CA ILE A 44 27.83 -9.32 1.75
C ILE A 44 27.79 -9.30 0.23
N SER A 45 27.95 -10.47 -0.40
CA SER A 45 27.82 -10.56 -1.86
C SER A 45 26.41 -10.25 -2.32
N ILE A 46 26.26 -9.65 -3.50
CA ILE A 46 24.95 -9.40 -4.14
C ILE A 46 24.16 -10.72 -4.29
N ASP A 47 24.82 -11.85 -4.53
CA ASP A 47 24.14 -13.16 -4.64
C ASP A 47 23.47 -13.60 -3.33
N LYS A 48 23.93 -13.13 -2.16
CA LYS A 48 23.22 -13.32 -0.89
C LYS A 48 21.99 -12.43 -0.78
N VAL A 49 22.00 -11.27 -1.41
CA VAL A 49 20.85 -10.36 -1.47
C VAL A 49 19.81 -10.91 -2.43
N TYR A 50 20.22 -11.22 -3.65
CA TYR A 50 19.40 -11.83 -4.69
C TYR A 50 20.22 -12.77 -5.57
N CYS A 51 19.74 -14.01 -5.71
CA CYS A 51 20.23 -14.98 -6.66
C CYS A 51 19.05 -15.68 -7.35
N PRO A 52 19.00 -15.75 -8.69
CA PRO A 52 17.90 -16.41 -9.39
C PRO A 52 17.86 -17.92 -9.15
N ASP A 53 19.03 -18.54 -8.90
CA ASP A 53 19.21 -20.01 -8.90
C ASP A 53 19.41 -20.60 -7.49
N SER A 54 19.50 -19.76 -6.46
CA SER A 54 19.71 -20.20 -5.07
C SER A 54 18.96 -19.35 -4.05
N ILE A 55 18.83 -19.89 -2.84
CA ILE A 55 18.17 -19.21 -1.72
C ILE A 55 18.97 -17.95 -1.35
N SER A 56 18.28 -16.82 -1.28
CA SER A 56 18.82 -15.50 -0.95
C SER A 56 17.93 -14.78 0.07
N LEU A 57 18.22 -13.51 0.41
CA LEU A 57 17.37 -12.72 1.31
C LEU A 57 15.99 -12.50 0.72
N LYS A 58 15.86 -12.43 -0.61
CA LYS A 58 14.59 -12.32 -1.33
C LYS A 58 13.54 -13.35 -0.86
N ASP A 59 13.97 -14.58 -0.56
CA ASP A 59 13.08 -15.69 -0.22
C ASP A 59 12.45 -15.57 1.19
N ALA A 60 12.85 -14.56 1.96
CA ALA A 60 12.24 -14.21 3.23
C ALA A 60 11.39 -12.93 3.17
N VAL A 61 11.21 -12.33 1.98
CA VAL A 61 10.41 -11.13 1.76
C VAL A 61 9.16 -11.48 0.97
N VAL A 62 8.00 -11.16 1.50
CA VAL A 62 6.71 -11.59 0.95
C VAL A 62 5.77 -10.41 0.69
N HIS A 63 4.90 -10.55 -0.31
CA HIS A 63 3.82 -9.61 -0.55
C HIS A 63 2.67 -9.94 0.39
N PHE A 64 2.31 -9.02 1.27
CA PHE A 64 1.32 -9.20 2.33
C PHE A 64 0.01 -8.52 1.95
N GLY A 65 -1.08 -9.28 1.87
CA GLY A 65 -2.42 -8.78 1.59
C GLY A 65 -2.58 -8.04 0.27
N GLY A 66 -1.64 -8.16 -0.66
CA GLY A 66 -1.66 -7.50 -1.96
C GLY A 66 -1.37 -6.00 -1.95
N GLY A 67 -1.08 -5.38 -0.80
CA GLY A 67 -0.85 -3.94 -0.68
C GLY A 67 0.33 -3.54 0.22
N CYS A 68 0.87 -4.48 0.98
CA CYS A 68 2.01 -4.29 1.88
C CYS A 68 3.10 -5.33 1.64
N THR A 69 4.21 -5.15 2.32
CA THR A 69 5.30 -6.13 2.42
C THR A 69 5.26 -6.82 3.78
N GLY A 70 5.75 -8.04 3.85
CA GLY A 70 6.00 -8.77 5.08
C GLY A 70 7.36 -9.43 5.05
N GLU A 71 7.86 -9.77 6.23
CA GLU A 71 9.17 -10.37 6.42
C GLU A 71 9.07 -11.65 7.26
N ILE A 72 9.69 -12.73 6.79
CA ILE A 72 9.67 -14.01 7.49
C ILE A 72 10.77 -14.00 8.56
N ILE A 73 10.37 -14.10 9.82
CA ILE A 73 11.28 -13.98 10.98
C ILE A 73 11.45 -15.28 11.79
N SER A 74 10.84 -16.39 11.35
CA SER A 74 11.06 -17.70 11.97
C SER A 74 11.02 -18.83 10.94
N ALA A 75 11.61 -19.98 11.30
CA ALA A 75 11.58 -21.18 10.47
C ALA A 75 10.18 -21.79 10.31
N GLU A 76 9.20 -21.36 11.12
CA GLU A 76 7.82 -21.82 11.11
C GLU A 76 6.84 -20.74 10.61
N GLY A 77 7.24 -20.00 9.58
CA GLY A 77 6.37 -19.11 8.82
C GLY A 77 5.80 -17.92 9.60
N LEU A 78 6.47 -17.45 10.67
CA LEU A 78 6.07 -16.22 11.36
C LEU A 78 6.43 -15.02 10.49
N VAL A 79 5.41 -14.23 10.15
CA VAL A 79 5.50 -13.02 9.35
C VAL A 79 5.43 -11.80 10.27
N LEU A 80 6.38 -10.91 10.14
CA LEU A 80 6.31 -9.56 10.70
C LEU A 80 5.91 -8.58 9.60
N THR A 81 5.02 -7.66 9.91
CA THR A 81 4.61 -6.54 9.05
C THR A 81 4.15 -5.38 9.92
N ASN A 82 3.66 -4.29 9.33
CA ASN A 82 3.16 -3.16 10.10
C ASN A 82 1.80 -3.41 10.76
N HIS A 83 1.53 -2.67 11.82
CA HIS A 83 0.21 -2.62 12.47
C HIS A 83 -0.85 -2.12 11.50
N HIS A 84 -0.55 -1.06 10.74
CA HIS A 84 -1.49 -0.52 9.76
C HIS A 84 -1.74 -1.48 8.58
N CYS A 85 -0.80 -2.35 8.20
CA CYS A 85 -1.01 -3.42 7.22
C CYS A 85 -1.95 -4.51 7.74
N GLY A 86 -1.88 -4.81 9.03
CA GLY A 86 -2.76 -5.74 9.73
C GLY A 86 -4.10 -5.14 10.17
N TYR A 87 -4.28 -3.81 10.07
CA TYR A 87 -5.35 -3.08 10.74
C TYR A 87 -6.76 -3.57 10.42
N SER A 88 -7.04 -3.87 9.16
CA SER A 88 -8.34 -4.42 8.73
C SER A 88 -8.60 -5.82 9.31
N TYR A 89 -7.56 -6.61 9.51
CA TYR A 89 -7.68 -7.96 10.10
C TYR A 89 -7.83 -7.89 11.61
N ILE A 90 -7.17 -6.94 12.29
CA ILE A 90 -7.41 -6.65 13.70
C ILE A 90 -8.86 -6.20 13.89
N GLN A 91 -9.35 -5.30 13.03
CA GLN A 91 -10.75 -4.87 13.03
C GLN A 91 -11.72 -6.02 12.74
N GLN A 92 -11.39 -6.93 11.82
CA GLN A 92 -12.22 -8.09 11.49
C GLN A 92 -12.54 -8.94 12.73
N HIS A 93 -11.58 -9.06 13.65
CA HIS A 93 -11.72 -9.81 14.89
C HIS A 93 -12.19 -8.97 16.09
N SER A 94 -12.31 -7.65 15.92
CA SER A 94 -12.75 -6.75 16.99
C SER A 94 -14.28 -6.68 17.08
N SER A 95 -14.78 -6.57 18.30
CA SER A 95 -16.15 -6.23 18.65
C SER A 95 -16.14 -5.28 19.85
N VAL A 96 -17.30 -4.85 20.33
CA VAL A 96 -17.39 -4.04 21.56
C VAL A 96 -16.92 -4.82 22.79
N GLU A 97 -17.17 -6.15 22.82
CA GLU A 97 -16.79 -7.06 23.92
C GLU A 97 -15.30 -7.44 23.85
N HIS A 98 -14.70 -7.41 22.65
CA HIS A 98 -13.32 -7.78 22.37
C HIS A 98 -12.69 -6.76 21.43
N ASP A 99 -12.37 -5.58 21.94
CA ASP A 99 -11.80 -4.47 21.15
C ASP A 99 -10.28 -4.63 20.97
N TYR A 100 -9.87 -5.55 20.10
CA TYR A 100 -8.44 -5.77 19.79
C TYR A 100 -7.75 -4.55 19.16
N LEU A 101 -8.50 -3.60 18.61
CA LEU A 101 -7.93 -2.31 18.19
C LEU A 101 -7.43 -1.49 19.37
N THR A 102 -8.19 -1.48 20.49
CA THR A 102 -7.87 -0.73 21.71
C THR A 102 -6.95 -1.51 22.64
N ASP A 103 -7.19 -2.81 22.83
CA ASP A 103 -6.51 -3.63 23.83
C ASP A 103 -5.28 -4.36 23.28
N GLY A 104 -5.18 -4.48 21.93
CA GLY A 104 -4.24 -5.37 21.27
C GLY A 104 -4.67 -6.84 21.37
N PHE A 105 -3.93 -7.70 20.70
CA PHE A 105 -4.16 -9.15 20.71
C PHE A 105 -2.83 -9.91 20.70
N TRP A 106 -2.75 -10.99 21.48
CA TRP A 106 -1.61 -11.90 21.46
C TRP A 106 -2.08 -13.34 21.70
N ALA A 107 -1.83 -14.21 20.73
CA ALA A 107 -2.07 -15.63 20.85
C ALA A 107 -1.02 -16.27 21.78
N MET A 108 -1.46 -16.93 22.84
CA MET A 108 -0.60 -17.64 23.80
C MET A 108 -0.27 -19.06 23.33
N SER A 109 -0.98 -19.54 22.33
CA SER A 109 -0.79 -20.86 21.73
C SER A 109 -1.17 -20.85 20.26
N ARG A 110 -0.75 -21.89 19.51
CA ARG A 110 -1.13 -22.06 18.11
C ARG A 110 -2.66 -22.12 17.89
N LYS A 111 -3.39 -22.61 18.88
CA LYS A 111 -4.85 -22.74 18.84
C LYS A 111 -5.58 -21.39 18.96
N GLU A 112 -4.92 -20.42 19.54
CA GLU A 112 -5.45 -19.06 19.71
C GLU A 112 -5.14 -18.14 18.52
N GLU A 113 -4.28 -18.56 17.59
CA GLU A 113 -3.98 -17.79 16.37
C GLU A 113 -5.24 -17.66 15.51
N LEU A 114 -5.64 -16.42 15.19
CA LEU A 114 -6.94 -16.10 14.58
C LEU A 114 -6.88 -16.15 13.05
N PRO A 115 -7.68 -16.99 12.36
CA PRO A 115 -7.70 -17.06 10.91
C PRO A 115 -8.16 -15.75 10.26
N CYS A 116 -7.37 -15.18 9.35
CA CYS A 116 -7.69 -13.92 8.68
C CYS A 116 -8.33 -14.19 7.31
N LYS A 117 -9.66 -14.10 7.25
CA LYS A 117 -10.40 -14.36 6.00
C LYS A 117 -10.01 -13.37 4.91
N GLY A 118 -9.59 -13.90 3.76
CA GLY A 118 -9.21 -13.11 2.59
C GLY A 118 -7.76 -12.60 2.60
N LEU A 119 -7.00 -12.79 3.69
CA LEU A 119 -5.58 -12.46 3.74
C LEU A 119 -4.79 -13.50 2.94
N THR A 120 -3.86 -13.00 2.12
CA THR A 120 -2.90 -13.83 1.40
C THR A 120 -1.48 -13.39 1.69
N VAL A 121 -0.55 -14.35 1.69
CA VAL A 121 0.88 -14.10 1.69
C VAL A 121 1.48 -14.73 0.44
N THR A 122 2.20 -13.92 -0.35
CA THR A 122 2.70 -14.35 -1.67
C THR A 122 4.21 -14.29 -1.69
N PHE A 123 4.84 -15.41 -2.04
CA PHE A 123 6.28 -15.51 -2.31
C PHE A 123 6.55 -15.29 -3.79
N ILE A 124 7.70 -14.68 -4.09
CA ILE A 124 8.24 -14.59 -5.46
C ILE A 124 9.20 -15.75 -5.66
N ASP A 125 8.82 -16.72 -6.47
CA ASP A 125 9.66 -17.88 -6.77
C ASP A 125 10.72 -17.52 -7.81
N ARG A 126 10.30 -16.90 -8.94
CA ARG A 126 11.21 -16.53 -10.05
C ARG A 126 10.89 -15.14 -10.58
N ILE A 127 11.90 -14.42 -11.03
CA ILE A 127 11.81 -13.17 -11.79
C ILE A 127 12.56 -13.38 -13.10
N LEU A 128 11.85 -13.26 -14.23
CA LEU A 128 12.38 -13.56 -15.56
C LEU A 128 12.24 -12.35 -16.49
N ASP A 129 13.32 -11.90 -17.13
CA ASP A 129 13.22 -10.96 -18.24
C ASP A 129 12.70 -11.71 -19.47
N VAL A 130 11.48 -11.42 -19.85
CA VAL A 130 10.80 -12.03 -21.00
C VAL A 130 10.60 -11.03 -22.14
N THR A 131 11.35 -9.92 -22.13
CA THR A 131 11.22 -8.84 -23.12
C THR A 131 11.33 -9.34 -24.56
N PRO A 132 12.35 -10.17 -24.95
CA PRO A 132 12.44 -10.67 -26.31
C PRO A 132 11.22 -11.50 -26.71
N TYR A 133 10.78 -12.39 -25.81
CA TYR A 133 9.62 -13.26 -26.06
C TYR A 133 8.33 -12.46 -26.24
N VAL A 134 8.07 -11.47 -25.38
CA VAL A 134 6.86 -10.62 -25.51
C VAL A 134 6.89 -9.84 -26.83
N LYS A 135 8.02 -9.26 -27.21
CA LYS A 135 8.16 -8.56 -28.49
C LYS A 135 7.92 -9.47 -29.70
N GLU A 136 8.39 -10.72 -29.63
CA GLU A 136 8.12 -11.73 -30.66
C GLU A 136 6.63 -12.09 -30.74
N GLN A 137 5.95 -12.27 -29.61
CA GLN A 137 4.51 -12.55 -29.59
C GLN A 137 3.69 -11.38 -30.14
N LEU A 138 4.02 -10.15 -29.76
CA LEU A 138 3.38 -8.94 -30.28
C LEU A 138 3.52 -8.84 -31.83
N ALA A 139 4.69 -9.23 -32.36
CA ALA A 139 4.91 -9.22 -33.80
C ALA A 139 4.14 -10.35 -34.52
N LYS A 140 3.95 -11.51 -33.88
CA LYS A 140 3.23 -12.67 -34.45
C LYS A 140 1.72 -12.52 -34.41
N ASP A 141 1.19 -11.94 -33.34
CA ASP A 141 -0.26 -11.89 -33.08
C ASP A 141 -0.95 -10.75 -33.82
N GLU A 142 -0.28 -10.13 -34.81
CA GLU A 142 -0.77 -9.03 -35.67
C GLU A 142 -1.69 -8.07 -34.90
N ASP A 143 -1.10 -7.14 -34.14
CA ASP A 143 -1.81 -6.10 -33.42
C ASP A 143 -1.88 -4.84 -34.30
N PRO A 144 -2.93 -4.69 -35.15
CA PRO A 144 -2.99 -3.59 -36.10
C PRO A 144 -3.14 -2.22 -35.41
N GLU A 145 -3.65 -2.18 -34.19
CA GLU A 145 -3.80 -0.96 -33.39
C GLU A 145 -2.60 -0.72 -32.48
N GLY A 146 -1.69 -1.68 -32.32
CA GLY A 146 -0.49 -1.58 -31.49
C GLY A 146 -0.75 -1.47 -29.99
N LEU A 147 -1.92 -1.91 -29.49
CA LEU A 147 -2.40 -1.67 -28.13
C LEU A 147 -2.19 -2.84 -27.18
N ASN A 148 -1.87 -4.03 -27.69
CA ASN A 148 -1.71 -5.23 -26.86
C ASN A 148 -0.52 -5.17 -25.90
N TYR A 149 0.46 -4.33 -26.17
CA TYR A 149 1.70 -4.21 -25.39
C TYR A 149 1.50 -3.80 -23.91
N LEU A 150 0.35 -3.20 -23.57
CA LEU A 150 -0.07 -2.88 -22.20
C LEU A 150 -1.31 -3.64 -21.75
N SER A 151 -1.97 -4.39 -22.62
CA SER A 151 -3.22 -5.08 -22.31
C SER A 151 -3.00 -6.18 -21.25
N PRO A 152 -3.60 -6.09 -20.05
CA PRO A 152 -3.44 -7.13 -19.02
C PRO A 152 -3.95 -8.49 -19.47
N SER A 153 -5.03 -8.54 -20.25
CA SER A 153 -5.60 -9.79 -20.77
C SER A 153 -4.69 -10.45 -21.82
N TYR A 154 -4.07 -9.66 -22.68
CA TYR A 154 -3.09 -10.16 -23.64
C TYR A 154 -1.83 -10.64 -22.93
N LEU A 155 -1.25 -9.83 -22.07
CA LEU A 155 -0.04 -10.18 -21.31
C LEU A 155 -0.25 -11.43 -20.45
N SER A 156 -1.47 -11.65 -19.89
CA SER A 156 -1.80 -12.88 -19.18
C SER A 156 -1.80 -14.11 -20.09
N LYS A 157 -2.25 -13.99 -21.35
CA LYS A 157 -2.17 -15.08 -22.34
C LYS A 157 -0.72 -15.38 -22.72
N VAL A 158 0.08 -14.34 -22.95
CA VAL A 158 1.52 -14.48 -23.25
C VAL A 158 2.26 -15.14 -22.09
N ALA A 159 1.96 -14.76 -20.85
CA ALA A 159 2.54 -15.39 -19.65
C ALA A 159 2.25 -16.89 -19.57
N LYS A 160 1.04 -17.32 -19.91
CA LYS A 160 0.67 -18.74 -19.94
C LYS A 160 1.40 -19.50 -21.04
N ARG A 161 1.46 -18.95 -22.26
CA ARG A 161 2.22 -19.55 -23.39
C ARG A 161 3.70 -19.73 -23.00
N PHE A 162 4.30 -18.70 -22.37
CA PHE A 162 5.68 -18.79 -21.90
C PHE A 162 5.86 -19.87 -20.83
N ALA A 163 4.94 -19.93 -19.87
CA ALA A 163 5.00 -20.93 -18.81
C ALA A 163 4.88 -22.37 -19.34
N GLU A 164 4.01 -22.60 -20.35
CA GLU A 164 3.89 -23.89 -21.03
C GLU A 164 5.20 -24.27 -21.76
N GLN A 165 5.82 -23.32 -22.49
CA GLN A 165 7.08 -23.53 -23.18
C GLN A 165 8.22 -23.86 -22.21
N GLU A 166 8.30 -23.18 -21.09
CA GLU A 166 9.36 -23.33 -20.07
C GLU A 166 9.05 -24.41 -19.02
N ASN A 167 7.94 -25.16 -19.20
CA ASN A 167 7.49 -26.20 -18.28
C ASN A 167 7.34 -25.72 -16.83
N ILE A 168 6.85 -24.48 -16.64
CA ILE A 168 6.54 -23.94 -15.31
C ILE A 168 5.25 -24.60 -14.79
N GLU A 169 5.36 -25.26 -13.65
CA GLU A 169 4.20 -25.90 -13.01
C GLU A 169 3.19 -24.84 -12.53
N ILE A 170 1.94 -24.98 -12.97
CA ILE A 170 0.82 -24.11 -12.60
C ILE A 170 -0.16 -24.89 -11.73
N THR A 171 -0.32 -24.46 -10.48
CA THR A 171 -1.29 -24.98 -9.53
C THR A 171 -2.38 -23.91 -9.26
N PRO A 172 -3.48 -24.21 -8.54
CA PRO A 172 -4.45 -23.21 -8.10
C PRO A 172 -3.88 -22.11 -7.19
N PHE A 173 -2.66 -22.30 -6.69
CA PHE A 173 -1.92 -21.38 -5.82
C PHE A 173 -0.74 -20.72 -6.52
N THR A 174 -0.55 -20.98 -7.82
CA THR A 174 0.46 -20.34 -8.65
C THR A 174 -0.12 -19.12 -9.36
N ALA A 175 0.54 -17.97 -9.26
CA ALA A 175 0.21 -16.80 -10.06
C ALA A 175 1.37 -16.47 -11.01
N LEU A 176 1.02 -16.29 -12.29
CA LEU A 176 1.91 -15.77 -13.32
C LEU A 176 1.57 -14.30 -13.53
N GLU A 177 2.49 -13.40 -13.20
CA GLU A 177 2.29 -11.98 -13.37
C GLU A 177 3.32 -11.41 -14.34
N LEU A 178 2.91 -11.20 -15.58
CA LEU A 178 3.69 -10.53 -16.62
C LEU A 178 3.37 -9.04 -16.60
N LYS A 179 4.38 -8.22 -16.31
CA LYS A 179 4.22 -6.76 -16.22
C LYS A 179 5.14 -6.02 -17.18
N PRO A 180 4.66 -4.89 -17.74
CA PRO A 180 5.49 -3.93 -18.43
C PRO A 180 6.29 -3.06 -17.46
N PHE A 181 7.51 -2.71 -17.87
CA PHE A 181 8.44 -1.85 -17.16
C PHE A 181 9.00 -0.79 -18.11
N TYR A 182 9.49 0.33 -17.58
CA TYR A 182 10.06 1.41 -18.36
C TYR A 182 9.11 1.88 -19.50
N GLY A 183 7.83 2.14 -19.16
CA GLY A 183 6.84 2.51 -20.15
C GLY A 183 6.57 1.41 -21.20
N ALA A 184 6.68 0.14 -20.84
CA ALA A 184 6.57 -1.04 -21.71
C ALA A 184 7.73 -1.22 -22.71
N ASN A 185 8.91 -0.70 -22.39
CA ASN A 185 10.14 -0.99 -23.13
C ASN A 185 10.80 -2.30 -22.71
N ARG A 186 10.51 -2.79 -21.48
CA ARG A 186 10.90 -4.12 -20.97
C ARG A 186 9.71 -4.84 -20.34
N TYR A 187 9.82 -6.17 -20.20
CA TYR A 187 8.79 -7.03 -19.63
C TYR A 187 9.41 -8.08 -18.72
N TYR A 188 8.85 -8.20 -17.51
CA TYR A 188 9.28 -9.22 -16.56
C TYR A 188 8.11 -10.09 -16.15
N LEU A 189 8.36 -11.40 -16.10
CA LEU A 189 7.44 -12.41 -15.58
C LEU A 189 7.82 -12.75 -14.15
N PHE A 190 6.87 -12.57 -13.23
CA PHE A 190 6.96 -13.02 -11.84
C PHE A 190 6.17 -14.30 -11.68
N VAL A 191 6.85 -15.39 -11.33
CA VAL A 191 6.22 -16.64 -10.90
C VAL A 191 6.08 -16.59 -9.40
N LYS A 192 4.86 -16.80 -8.90
CA LYS A 192 4.49 -16.55 -7.50
C LYS A 192 3.77 -17.74 -6.89
N THR A 193 4.02 -18.02 -5.61
CA THR A 193 3.24 -18.96 -4.80
C THR A 193 2.42 -18.19 -3.76
N ILE A 194 1.10 -18.46 -3.72
CA ILE A 194 0.12 -17.79 -2.87
C ILE A 194 -0.32 -18.71 -1.74
N TYR A 195 -0.13 -18.30 -0.49
CA TYR A 195 -0.66 -18.95 0.71
C TYR A 195 -1.90 -18.19 1.19
N LYS A 196 -2.99 -18.93 1.50
CA LYS A 196 -4.29 -18.36 1.88
C LYS A 196 -4.68 -18.65 3.33
N ASP A 197 -4.09 -19.65 3.98
CA ASP A 197 -4.27 -19.84 5.42
C ASP A 197 -3.23 -19.03 6.17
N VAL A 198 -3.62 -17.81 6.51
CA VAL A 198 -2.79 -16.86 7.27
C VAL A 198 -3.54 -16.48 8.53
N ARG A 199 -2.87 -16.58 9.69
CA ARG A 199 -3.50 -16.36 10.99
C ARG A 199 -2.78 -15.25 11.75
N MET A 200 -3.55 -14.40 12.44
CA MET A 200 -3.02 -13.34 13.29
C MET A 200 -2.46 -13.95 14.57
N VAL A 201 -1.20 -13.66 14.85
CA VAL A 201 -0.47 -14.09 16.05
C VAL A 201 -0.47 -13.00 17.11
N GLY A 202 -0.34 -11.76 16.70
CA GLY A 202 -0.37 -10.65 17.61
C GLY A 202 -0.28 -9.28 16.97
N ALA A 203 -0.84 -8.32 17.68
CA ALA A 203 -0.74 -6.90 17.36
C ALA A 203 -0.80 -6.08 18.66
N PRO A 204 0.02 -5.03 18.80
CA PRO A 204 -0.11 -4.12 19.95
C PRO A 204 -1.41 -3.32 19.84
N PRO A 205 -1.88 -2.72 20.95
CA PRO A 205 -2.98 -1.77 20.92
C PRO A 205 -2.68 -0.58 20.00
N SER A 206 -3.72 0.04 19.43
CA SER A 206 -3.57 1.21 18.55
C SER A 206 -2.81 2.36 19.22
N SER A 207 -2.93 2.51 20.55
CA SER A 207 -2.15 3.46 21.35
C SER A 207 -0.62 3.21 21.34
N ILE A 208 -0.17 2.09 20.79
CA ILE A 208 1.23 1.78 20.47
C ILE A 208 1.43 1.71 18.97
N GLY A 209 0.65 0.84 18.29
CA GLY A 209 0.79 0.58 16.86
C GLY A 209 0.55 1.81 15.97
N LYS A 210 -0.37 2.67 16.41
CA LYS A 210 -0.78 3.89 15.72
C LYS A 210 -0.67 5.14 16.61
N PHE A 211 0.29 5.19 17.54
CA PHE A 211 0.50 6.37 18.41
C PHE A 211 0.77 7.63 17.57
N GLY A 212 0.05 8.71 17.87
CA GLY A 212 0.01 9.93 17.08
C GLY A 212 -0.94 9.88 15.89
N ALA A 213 -1.61 8.74 15.66
CA ALA A 213 -2.66 8.50 14.66
C ALA A 213 -2.50 9.32 13.36
N ASP A 214 -3.51 10.14 13.00
CA ASP A 214 -3.48 10.92 11.76
C ASP A 214 -2.67 12.22 11.91
N THR A 215 -2.50 12.75 13.12
CA THR A 215 -1.66 13.91 13.40
C THR A 215 -0.20 13.63 13.06
N ASP A 216 0.33 12.49 13.45
CA ASP A 216 1.74 12.12 13.17
C ASP A 216 1.91 11.35 11.84
N ASN A 217 0.86 10.95 11.15
CA ASN A 217 0.95 10.23 9.89
C ASN A 217 1.74 11.05 8.86
N TRP A 218 2.71 10.45 8.17
CA TRP A 218 3.67 11.10 7.27
C TRP A 218 4.61 12.11 7.96
N MET A 219 4.54 12.29 9.27
CA MET A 219 5.37 13.26 9.97
C MET A 219 6.63 12.62 10.55
N TRP A 220 7.67 13.44 10.72
CA TRP A 220 8.82 13.15 11.56
C TRP A 220 9.02 14.35 12.51
N PRO A 221 9.33 14.15 13.81
CA PRO A 221 9.66 12.90 14.51
C PRO A 221 8.46 12.00 14.79
N ARG A 222 8.61 10.70 14.52
CA ARG A 222 7.58 9.66 14.72
C ARG A 222 7.86 8.84 15.98
N HIS A 223 6.80 8.39 16.70
CA HIS A 223 6.93 7.67 17.96
C HIS A 223 6.05 6.41 18.06
N CYS A 224 5.54 5.90 16.96
CA CYS A 224 4.70 4.71 16.94
C CYS A 224 5.50 3.39 16.97
N GLY A 225 4.86 2.32 17.42
CA GLY A 225 5.35 0.95 17.32
C GLY A 225 4.55 0.20 16.26
N ASP A 226 4.72 0.60 15.00
CA ASP A 226 3.90 0.12 13.89
C ASP A 226 4.34 -1.26 13.42
N PHE A 227 3.87 -2.30 14.13
CA PHE A 227 4.12 -3.70 13.81
C PHE A 227 2.93 -4.60 14.13
N SER A 228 2.82 -5.72 13.42
CA SER A 228 1.90 -6.82 13.72
C SER A 228 2.48 -8.14 13.21
N MET A 229 2.03 -9.25 13.78
CA MET A 229 2.56 -10.58 13.51
C MET A 229 1.47 -11.51 13.02
N PHE A 230 1.79 -12.27 11.99
CA PHE A 230 0.94 -13.28 11.40
C PHE A 230 1.72 -14.58 11.21
N ARG A 231 1.05 -15.68 10.93
CA ARG A 231 1.69 -16.95 10.60
C ARG A 231 1.04 -17.57 9.38
N ILE A 232 1.90 -18.09 8.51
CA ILE A 232 1.49 -18.85 7.33
C ILE A 232 1.29 -20.30 7.75
N TYR A 233 0.17 -20.87 7.33
CA TYR A 233 -0.15 -22.28 7.47
C TYR A 233 -0.22 -22.95 6.11
N ALA A 234 0.11 -24.23 6.08
CA ALA A 234 0.16 -25.07 4.89
C ALA A 234 -0.31 -26.49 5.22
N THR A 235 -0.52 -27.32 4.21
CA THR A 235 -0.69 -28.76 4.41
C THR A 235 0.53 -29.38 5.12
N PRO A 236 0.41 -30.53 5.78
CA PRO A 236 1.53 -31.19 6.44
C PRO A 236 2.76 -31.48 5.54
N ASP A 237 2.56 -31.61 4.22
CA ASP A 237 3.60 -31.73 3.21
C ASP A 237 4.13 -30.38 2.68
N GLY A 238 3.68 -29.26 3.27
CA GLY A 238 4.17 -27.92 2.99
C GLY A 238 3.56 -27.23 1.77
N LYS A 239 2.51 -27.80 1.17
CA LYS A 239 1.83 -27.18 0.01
C LYS A 239 0.84 -26.10 0.45
N PRO A 240 0.69 -25.03 -0.35
CA PRO A 240 -0.36 -24.04 -0.12
C PRO A 240 -1.75 -24.66 -0.07
N ALA A 241 -2.59 -24.13 0.80
CA ALA A 241 -3.97 -24.60 0.95
C ALA A 241 -4.89 -23.43 1.36
N ASP A 242 -6.20 -23.60 1.17
CA ASP A 242 -7.20 -22.79 1.84
C ASP A 242 -7.22 -23.13 3.34
N TYR A 243 -7.85 -22.28 4.16
CA TYR A 243 -7.94 -22.50 5.60
C TYR A 243 -8.49 -23.90 5.93
N ASN A 244 -7.75 -24.61 6.79
CA ASN A 244 -8.17 -25.89 7.36
C ASN A 244 -7.55 -26.06 8.76
N GLU A 245 -8.32 -26.62 9.70
CA GLU A 245 -7.81 -26.85 11.06
C GLU A 245 -6.63 -27.84 11.11
N SER A 246 -6.53 -28.73 10.13
CA SER A 246 -5.43 -29.69 10.00
C SER A 246 -4.14 -29.10 9.42
N ASN A 247 -4.18 -27.87 8.89
CA ASN A 247 -2.99 -27.21 8.40
C ASN A 247 -2.02 -26.93 9.54
N VAL A 248 -0.73 -26.97 9.22
CA VAL A 248 0.39 -26.76 10.15
C VAL A 248 1.19 -25.52 9.77
N PRO A 249 1.93 -24.90 10.71
CA PRO A 249 2.84 -23.80 10.37
C PRO A 249 3.79 -24.15 9.23
N LEU A 250 3.88 -23.26 8.25
CA LEU A 250 4.74 -23.46 7.07
C LEU A 250 6.20 -23.52 7.49
N LYS A 251 6.90 -24.61 7.11
CA LYS A 251 8.36 -24.68 7.19
C LYS A 251 8.95 -23.93 5.99
N VAL A 252 9.53 -22.76 6.25
CA VAL A 252 10.04 -21.87 5.20
C VAL A 252 11.48 -22.24 4.77
N LYS A 253 11.82 -21.93 3.53
CA LYS A 253 13.18 -22.11 2.99
C LYS A 253 14.19 -21.13 3.59
N LYS A 254 13.72 -19.91 3.92
CA LYS A 254 14.52 -18.80 4.44
C LYS A 254 13.73 -17.98 5.45
N HIS A 255 14.38 -17.57 6.52
CA HIS A 255 13.93 -16.54 7.46
C HIS A 255 15.08 -15.58 7.75
N LEU A 256 14.75 -14.38 8.22
CA LEU A 256 15.73 -13.33 8.49
C LEU A 256 16.36 -13.49 9.86
N THR A 257 17.64 -13.16 9.95
CA THR A 257 18.35 -13.04 11.21
C THR A 257 18.12 -11.66 11.80
N ILE A 258 17.59 -11.59 13.01
CA ILE A 258 17.32 -10.32 13.72
C ILE A 258 18.59 -9.83 14.41
N ASN A 259 18.93 -8.57 14.15
CA ASN A 259 20.02 -7.87 14.81
C ASN A 259 19.47 -6.89 15.85
N LEU A 260 19.97 -6.93 17.08
CA LEU A 260 19.64 -6.05 18.19
C LEU A 260 20.79 -5.10 18.54
N GLY A 261 21.82 -5.02 17.71
CA GLY A 261 23.03 -4.20 17.95
C GLY A 261 22.80 -2.70 17.86
N GLY A 262 21.58 -2.30 17.49
CA GLY A 262 21.21 -0.89 17.28
C GLY A 262 21.63 -0.36 15.93
N ILE A 263 21.43 0.94 15.76
CA ILE A 263 21.69 1.71 14.53
C ILE A 263 22.53 2.92 14.88
N LYS A 264 23.33 3.39 13.92
CA LYS A 264 24.14 4.60 14.03
C LYS A 264 23.99 5.46 12.79
N GLU A 265 24.16 6.73 12.93
CA GLU A 265 24.26 7.64 11.81
C GLU A 265 25.39 7.25 10.87
N GLY A 266 25.11 7.24 9.57
CA GLY A 266 26.04 6.81 8.53
C GLY A 266 26.06 5.31 8.23
N ASP A 267 25.39 4.46 9.04
CA ASP A 267 25.28 3.02 8.76
C ASP A 267 24.59 2.79 7.40
N PHE A 268 25.22 1.91 6.58
CA PHE A 268 24.61 1.47 5.33
C PHE A 268 23.38 0.61 5.61
N THR A 269 22.30 0.87 4.87
CA THR A 269 21.06 0.09 4.94
C THR A 269 20.49 -0.15 3.55
N PHE A 270 19.75 -1.23 3.41
CA PHE A 270 18.92 -1.46 2.24
C PHE A 270 17.55 -2.03 2.65
N VAL A 271 16.56 -1.78 1.82
CA VAL A 271 15.18 -2.21 2.02
C VAL A 271 14.74 -3.03 0.82
N MET A 272 14.04 -4.12 1.07
CA MET A 272 13.46 -4.96 0.04
C MET A 272 11.96 -5.03 0.24
N GLY A 273 11.17 -4.68 -0.79
CA GLY A 273 9.72 -4.67 -0.65
C GLY A 273 8.96 -4.49 -1.95
N PHE A 274 7.66 -4.28 -1.83
CA PHE A 274 6.72 -4.21 -2.96
C PHE A 274 6.16 -2.78 -3.11
N PRO A 275 6.97 -1.79 -3.54
CA PRO A 275 6.49 -0.43 -3.74
C PRO A 275 5.36 -0.40 -4.75
N GLY A 276 4.27 0.27 -4.41
CA GLY A 276 3.03 0.26 -5.17
C GLY A 276 3.13 1.00 -6.50
N ARG A 277 3.30 2.29 -6.46
CA ARG A 277 3.39 3.13 -7.66
C ARG A 277 4.11 4.44 -7.37
N ASN A 278 4.93 4.86 -8.32
CA ASN A 278 5.45 6.22 -8.44
C ASN A 278 5.37 6.70 -9.90
N TRP A 279 5.77 7.94 -10.20
CA TRP A 279 5.63 8.57 -11.52
C TRP A 279 6.84 9.46 -11.82
N ARG A 280 8.03 8.85 -11.87
CA ARG A 280 9.30 9.57 -12.04
C ARG A 280 9.50 10.12 -13.45
N TYR A 281 8.82 9.49 -14.43
CA TYR A 281 8.93 9.86 -15.84
C TYR A 281 7.87 10.84 -16.34
N MET A 282 7.01 11.36 -15.46
CA MET A 282 6.05 12.43 -15.79
C MET A 282 6.76 13.67 -16.29
N ILE A 283 6.18 14.33 -17.31
CA ILE A 283 6.54 15.69 -17.72
C ILE A 283 5.86 16.72 -16.78
N SER A 284 6.30 17.98 -16.87
CA SER A 284 5.77 19.07 -16.01
C SER A 284 4.25 19.21 -16.09
N ASP A 285 3.70 19.09 -17.31
CA ASP A 285 2.26 19.26 -17.57
C ASP A 285 1.41 18.15 -16.91
N GLU A 286 1.92 16.93 -16.86
CA GLU A 286 1.28 15.81 -16.14
C GLU A 286 1.29 16.02 -14.61
N VAL A 287 2.40 16.56 -14.10
CA VAL A 287 2.49 16.90 -12.67
C VAL A 287 1.46 17.96 -12.31
N GLU A 288 1.33 19.01 -13.16
CA GLU A 288 0.34 20.06 -12.97
C GLU A 288 -1.10 19.52 -13.07
N GLU A 289 -1.41 18.67 -14.05
CA GLU A 289 -2.71 17.97 -14.14
C GLU A 289 -3.03 17.24 -12.84
N ARG A 290 -2.09 16.44 -12.32
CA ARG A 290 -2.26 15.70 -11.06
C ARG A 290 -2.52 16.61 -9.87
N MET A 291 -1.81 17.73 -9.76
CA MET A 291 -2.02 18.71 -8.69
C MET A 291 -3.43 19.29 -8.72
N GLN A 292 -3.92 19.64 -9.90
CA GLN A 292 -5.19 20.34 -10.13
C GLN A 292 -6.41 19.40 -10.17
N THR A 293 -6.21 18.13 -10.43
CA THR A 293 -7.29 17.14 -10.53
C THR A 293 -7.28 16.17 -9.35
N THR A 294 -6.43 15.16 -9.38
CA THR A 294 -6.42 14.04 -8.42
C THR A 294 -6.16 14.51 -6.99
N ASN A 295 -5.11 15.31 -6.77
CA ASN A 295 -4.75 15.75 -5.42
C ASN A 295 -5.76 16.78 -4.89
N PHE A 296 -6.23 17.69 -5.74
CA PHE A 296 -7.28 18.64 -5.40
C PHE A 296 -8.56 17.92 -4.99
N MET A 297 -9.01 16.95 -5.78
CA MET A 297 -10.24 16.20 -5.53
C MET A 297 -10.15 15.41 -4.22
N ARG A 298 -9.03 14.71 -4.00
CA ARG A 298 -8.77 13.98 -2.76
C ARG A 298 -8.82 14.88 -1.53
N LYS A 299 -8.14 16.03 -1.58
CA LYS A 299 -8.18 17.01 -0.49
C LYS A 299 -9.61 17.44 -0.21
N THR A 300 -10.33 17.88 -1.23
CA THR A 300 -11.67 18.48 -1.09
C THR A 300 -12.69 17.48 -0.58
N VAL A 301 -12.85 16.37 -1.28
CA VAL A 301 -13.89 15.36 -0.98
C VAL A 301 -13.62 14.64 0.33
N ARG A 302 -12.35 14.24 0.56
CA ARG A 302 -12.01 13.51 1.78
C ARG A 302 -12.06 14.39 3.03
N THR A 303 -11.85 15.71 2.93
CA THR A 303 -12.10 16.62 4.05
C THR A 303 -13.55 16.52 4.54
N VAL A 304 -14.50 16.57 3.62
CA VAL A 304 -15.92 16.45 3.95
C VAL A 304 -16.23 15.07 4.56
N ARG A 305 -15.74 14.02 3.94
CA ARG A 305 -15.95 12.64 4.41
C ARG A 305 -15.39 12.41 5.80
N LEU A 306 -14.15 12.79 6.03
CA LEU A 306 -13.44 12.56 7.30
C LEU A 306 -14.09 13.32 8.46
N ASN A 307 -14.48 14.59 8.25
CA ASN A 307 -15.15 15.36 9.28
C ASN A 307 -16.47 14.70 9.71
N ASN A 308 -17.28 14.24 8.75
CA ASN A 308 -18.55 13.59 9.06
C ASN A 308 -18.36 12.21 9.74
N LEU A 309 -17.36 11.45 9.34
CA LEU A 309 -17.05 10.15 9.98
C LEU A 309 -16.52 10.33 11.40
N LEU A 310 -15.56 11.25 11.61
CA LEU A 310 -14.91 11.45 12.92
C LEU A 310 -15.95 11.90 13.96
N GLU A 311 -16.85 12.81 13.59
CA GLU A 311 -17.93 13.26 14.48
C GLU A 311 -18.72 12.07 15.06
N GLU A 312 -19.07 11.09 14.22
CA GLU A 312 -19.87 9.93 14.66
C GLU A 312 -19.01 8.86 15.36
N MET A 313 -17.77 8.68 14.93
CA MET A 313 -16.83 7.76 15.58
C MET A 313 -16.52 8.17 17.03
N LEU A 314 -16.48 9.48 17.31
CA LEU A 314 -16.24 9.98 18.67
C LEU A 314 -17.46 9.82 19.61
N LYS A 315 -18.68 9.61 19.06
CA LYS A 315 -19.91 9.41 19.83
C LYS A 315 -20.15 7.96 20.21
N SER A 316 -19.56 7.00 19.52
CA SER A 316 -19.89 5.57 19.66
C SER A 316 -18.71 4.65 19.36
N ASP A 317 -18.33 3.80 20.33
CA ASP A 317 -17.31 2.77 20.15
C ASP A 317 -17.67 1.78 19.06
N LYS A 318 -18.94 1.44 18.91
CA LYS A 318 -19.41 0.59 17.82
C LYS A 318 -19.11 1.23 16.44
N VAL A 319 -19.45 2.51 16.26
CA VAL A 319 -19.17 3.25 15.02
C VAL A 319 -17.68 3.40 14.81
N ARG A 320 -16.91 3.69 15.87
CA ARG A 320 -15.45 3.78 15.82
C ARG A 320 -14.83 2.47 15.29
N ILE A 321 -15.25 1.33 15.80
CA ILE A 321 -14.77 0.02 15.34
C ILE A 321 -15.18 -0.22 13.88
N GLN A 322 -16.43 0.03 13.51
CA GLN A 322 -16.95 -0.17 12.16
C GLN A 322 -16.21 0.65 11.09
N TYR A 323 -15.79 1.87 11.44
CA TYR A 323 -15.20 2.81 10.48
C TYR A 323 -13.69 3.00 10.62
N ALA A 324 -13.03 2.37 11.59
CA ALA A 324 -11.61 2.54 11.88
C ALA A 324 -10.70 2.40 10.65
N SER A 325 -10.82 1.32 9.90
CA SER A 325 -10.01 1.07 8.70
C SER A 325 -10.39 1.99 7.53
N LYS A 326 -11.68 2.24 7.33
CA LYS A 326 -12.18 3.14 6.26
C LYS A 326 -11.71 4.57 6.48
N TYR A 327 -11.76 5.05 7.73
CA TYR A 327 -11.29 6.36 8.13
C TYR A 327 -9.77 6.49 7.94
N ALA A 328 -9.01 5.56 8.50
CA ALA A 328 -7.54 5.57 8.42
C ALA A 328 -7.05 5.57 6.95
N SER A 329 -7.63 4.73 6.10
CA SER A 329 -7.30 4.71 4.67
C SER A 329 -7.62 6.05 3.99
N SER A 330 -8.79 6.64 4.29
CA SER A 330 -9.19 7.93 3.70
C SER A 330 -8.26 9.05 4.14
N ALA A 331 -7.93 9.14 5.44
CA ALA A 331 -7.06 10.15 6.04
C ALA A 331 -5.63 10.06 5.50
N ASN A 332 -5.11 8.85 5.31
CA ASN A 332 -3.77 8.63 4.76
C ASN A 332 -3.61 9.29 3.37
N TYR A 333 -4.51 9.01 2.43
CA TYR A 333 -4.46 9.60 1.09
C TYR A 333 -4.83 11.10 1.06
N TRP A 334 -5.68 11.55 1.99
CA TRP A 334 -6.01 12.96 2.17
C TRP A 334 -4.77 13.78 2.53
N LYS A 335 -4.04 13.36 3.57
CA LYS A 335 -2.83 14.05 4.03
C LYS A 335 -1.70 13.96 3.02
N ASN A 336 -1.55 12.80 2.35
CA ASN A 336 -0.59 12.63 1.26
C ASN A 336 -0.85 13.61 0.11
N ALA A 337 -2.12 13.78 -0.33
CA ALA A 337 -2.44 14.69 -1.43
C ALA A 337 -2.14 16.16 -1.08
N ILE A 338 -2.38 16.57 0.17
CA ILE A 338 -2.06 17.92 0.66
C ILE A 338 -0.56 18.14 0.65
N GLY A 339 0.20 17.28 1.34
CA GLY A 339 1.65 17.43 1.48
C GLY A 339 2.39 17.26 0.16
N MET A 340 1.89 16.40 -0.74
CA MET A 340 2.45 16.30 -2.08
C MET A 340 2.33 17.63 -2.83
N ASN A 341 1.15 18.27 -2.86
CA ASN A 341 0.97 19.55 -3.54
C ASN A 341 1.83 20.66 -2.92
N GLU A 342 1.89 20.73 -1.60
CA GLU A 342 2.76 21.70 -0.90
C GLU A 342 4.23 21.49 -1.26
N GLY A 343 4.72 20.26 -1.20
CA GLY A 343 6.09 19.92 -1.54
C GLY A 343 6.43 20.17 -3.00
N LEU A 344 5.53 19.84 -3.95
CA LEU A 344 5.74 20.09 -5.39
C LEU A 344 5.97 21.58 -5.68
N VAL A 345 5.26 22.47 -4.97
CA VAL A 345 5.43 23.93 -5.07
C VAL A 345 6.72 24.38 -4.38
N GLN A 346 6.94 23.97 -3.12
CA GLN A 346 8.07 24.42 -2.31
C GLN A 346 9.42 24.01 -2.89
N LEU A 347 9.51 22.79 -3.42
CA LEU A 347 10.73 22.23 -4.01
C LEU A 347 10.87 22.56 -5.51
N LYS A 348 9.95 23.37 -6.07
CA LYS A 348 9.97 23.78 -7.48
C LYS A 348 10.10 22.59 -8.43
N VAL A 349 9.34 21.50 -8.15
CA VAL A 349 9.46 20.25 -8.91
C VAL A 349 9.12 20.44 -10.38
N LEU A 350 8.17 21.33 -10.71
CA LEU A 350 7.87 21.66 -12.12
C LEU A 350 9.09 22.19 -12.88
N ASP A 351 9.90 23.05 -12.25
CA ASP A 351 11.13 23.58 -12.87
C ASP A 351 12.18 22.48 -13.05
N THR A 352 12.29 21.55 -12.08
CA THR A 352 13.17 20.39 -12.21
C THR A 352 12.75 19.50 -13.38
N LYS A 353 11.45 19.24 -13.52
CA LYS A 353 10.91 18.46 -14.65
C LYS A 353 11.16 19.14 -15.99
N LYS A 354 10.96 20.46 -16.09
CA LYS A 354 11.28 21.22 -17.31
C LYS A 354 12.75 21.09 -17.71
N LYS A 355 13.67 21.16 -16.75
CA LYS A 355 15.11 20.95 -17.02
C LYS A 355 15.41 19.53 -17.52
N GLN A 356 14.77 18.51 -16.94
CA GLN A 356 14.90 17.12 -17.42
C GLN A 356 14.37 16.97 -18.86
N GLN A 357 13.23 17.60 -19.17
CA GLN A 357 12.63 17.62 -20.51
C GLN A 357 13.60 18.26 -21.51
N GLU A 358 14.10 19.47 -21.23
CA GLU A 358 15.04 20.18 -22.08
C GLU A 358 16.28 19.35 -22.39
N LYS A 359 16.79 18.62 -21.40
CA LYS A 359 17.95 17.75 -21.54
C LYS A 359 17.69 16.60 -22.48
N LEU A 360 16.52 15.91 -22.37
CA LEU A 360 16.16 14.83 -23.29
C LEU A 360 15.92 15.35 -24.73
N LEU A 361 15.26 16.50 -24.87
CA LEU A 361 15.02 17.10 -26.17
C LEU A 361 16.34 17.57 -26.84
N ALA A 362 17.31 18.05 -26.05
CA ALA A 362 18.65 18.38 -26.56
C ALA A 362 19.38 17.11 -27.04
N TYR A 363 19.33 16.03 -26.28
CA TYR A 363 19.89 14.73 -26.65
C TYR A 363 19.25 14.21 -27.96
N GLY A 364 17.92 14.37 -28.13
CA GLY A 364 17.24 14.02 -29.38
C GLY A 364 17.79 14.80 -30.60
N ARG A 365 17.99 16.11 -30.44
CA ARG A 365 18.59 16.95 -31.51
C ARG A 365 20.03 16.54 -31.83
N GLU A 366 20.83 16.25 -30.81
CA GLU A 366 22.21 15.80 -30.95
C GLU A 366 22.32 14.47 -31.69
N THR A 367 21.44 13.54 -31.38
CA THR A 367 21.39 12.20 -32.02
C THR A 367 20.59 12.15 -33.34
N GLY A 368 20.08 13.29 -33.81
CA GLY A 368 19.37 13.42 -35.08
C GLY A 368 17.97 12.81 -35.11
N THR A 369 17.31 12.65 -33.93
CA THR A 369 15.93 12.14 -33.85
C THR A 369 14.95 13.19 -33.35
N ASP A 370 13.78 13.27 -33.99
CA ASP A 370 12.66 14.11 -33.55
C ASP A 370 11.61 13.33 -32.72
N ALA A 371 11.85 12.03 -32.51
CA ALA A 371 10.89 11.15 -31.84
C ALA A 371 10.54 11.63 -30.39
N TYR A 372 11.53 12.13 -29.67
CA TYR A 372 11.31 12.61 -28.29
C TYR A 372 10.57 13.95 -28.26
N GLN A 373 10.82 14.82 -29.24
CA GLN A 373 10.04 16.07 -29.40
C GLN A 373 8.58 15.75 -29.72
N LYS A 374 8.32 14.85 -30.70
CA LYS A 374 6.97 14.42 -31.05
C LYS A 374 6.24 13.78 -29.86
N ALA A 375 6.94 12.92 -29.10
CA ALA A 375 6.37 12.31 -27.91
C ALA A 375 6.00 13.35 -26.83
N PHE A 376 6.89 14.30 -26.58
CA PHE A 376 6.65 15.39 -25.63
C PHE A 376 5.46 16.25 -26.05
N ASP A 377 5.40 16.68 -27.32
CA ASP A 377 4.31 17.51 -27.82
C ASP A 377 2.96 16.78 -27.76
N ALA A 378 2.95 15.49 -28.11
CA ALA A 378 1.76 14.64 -28.02
C ALA A 378 1.27 14.49 -26.57
N ILE A 379 2.16 14.19 -25.61
CA ILE A 379 1.80 14.08 -24.19
C ILE A 379 1.18 15.39 -23.72
N ARG A 380 1.83 16.54 -24.02
CA ARG A 380 1.36 17.86 -23.60
C ARG A 380 -0.01 18.22 -24.17
N GLU A 381 -0.21 17.94 -25.45
CA GLU A 381 -1.49 18.18 -26.13
C GLU A 381 -2.61 17.33 -25.50
N ILE A 382 -2.36 16.03 -25.30
CA ILE A 382 -3.33 15.10 -24.72
C ILE A 382 -3.67 15.49 -23.29
N VAL A 383 -2.68 15.81 -22.46
CA VAL A 383 -2.89 16.28 -21.08
C VAL A 383 -3.78 17.51 -21.04
N SER A 384 -3.56 18.47 -21.97
CA SER A 384 -4.41 19.66 -22.07
C SER A 384 -5.85 19.34 -22.45
N LYS A 385 -6.05 18.42 -23.40
CA LYS A 385 -7.39 18.04 -23.89
C LYS A 385 -8.21 17.25 -22.86
N ARG A 386 -7.57 16.33 -22.15
CA ARG A 386 -8.28 15.40 -21.22
C ARG A 386 -8.55 15.97 -19.84
N ARG A 387 -7.97 17.11 -19.47
CA ARG A 387 -7.97 17.65 -18.08
C ARG A 387 -9.37 17.72 -17.47
N ASP A 388 -10.35 18.23 -18.20
CA ASP A 388 -11.73 18.34 -17.69
C ASP A 388 -12.38 16.96 -17.48
N ALA A 389 -12.14 16.03 -18.39
CA ALA A 389 -12.62 14.65 -18.26
C ALA A 389 -11.97 13.93 -17.06
N VAL A 390 -10.65 14.12 -16.86
CA VAL A 390 -9.94 13.60 -15.68
C VAL A 390 -10.48 14.22 -14.39
N TYR A 391 -10.71 15.53 -14.36
CA TYR A 391 -11.30 16.22 -13.22
C TYR A 391 -12.67 15.64 -12.84
N HIS A 392 -13.55 15.48 -13.85
CA HIS A 392 -14.89 14.92 -13.66
C HIS A 392 -14.83 13.44 -13.21
N GLN A 393 -13.98 12.64 -13.85
CA GLN A 393 -13.79 11.24 -13.46
C GLN A 393 -13.31 11.11 -12.00
N GLN A 394 -12.37 11.97 -11.56
CA GLN A 394 -11.90 11.99 -10.18
C GLN A 394 -13.02 12.41 -9.21
N ALA A 395 -13.91 13.31 -9.59
CA ALA A 395 -15.06 13.67 -8.77
C ALA A 395 -16.02 12.48 -8.59
N ILE A 396 -16.38 11.79 -9.67
CA ILE A 396 -17.20 10.57 -9.61
C ILE A 396 -16.52 9.51 -8.73
N TYR A 397 -15.22 9.31 -8.89
CA TYR A 397 -14.47 8.31 -8.16
C TYR A 397 -14.42 8.61 -6.65
N GLU A 398 -13.99 9.80 -6.26
CA GLU A 398 -13.80 10.16 -4.85
C GLU A 398 -15.13 10.36 -4.10
N VAL A 399 -16.14 10.96 -4.76
CA VAL A 399 -17.47 11.19 -4.16
C VAL A 399 -18.30 9.91 -4.17
N CYS A 400 -18.53 9.33 -5.34
CA CYS A 400 -19.53 8.28 -5.50
C CYS A 400 -18.96 6.89 -5.25
N LYS A 401 -17.83 6.53 -5.90
CA LYS A 401 -17.30 5.14 -5.82
C LYS A 401 -16.59 4.85 -4.48
N LEU A 402 -15.86 5.80 -3.94
CA LEU A 402 -15.17 5.67 -2.65
C LEU A 402 -15.94 6.27 -1.48
N GLY A 403 -16.61 7.41 -1.72
CA GLY A 403 -17.19 8.23 -0.68
C GLY A 403 -18.47 7.65 -0.12
N THR A 404 -19.43 7.28 -0.97
CA THR A 404 -20.72 6.71 -0.58
C THR A 404 -20.61 5.17 -0.49
N GLU A 405 -21.17 4.58 0.56
CA GLU A 405 -21.14 3.12 0.71
C GLU A 405 -22.33 2.46 0.00
N PHE A 406 -23.47 3.12 -0.08
CA PHE A 406 -24.64 2.59 -0.78
C PHE A 406 -24.46 2.47 -2.31
N TYR A 407 -23.42 3.08 -2.90
CA TYR A 407 -22.97 2.74 -4.25
C TYR A 407 -22.54 1.28 -4.38
N LYS A 408 -22.02 0.68 -3.31
CA LYS A 408 -21.43 -0.68 -3.31
C LYS A 408 -22.46 -1.80 -3.21
N ILE A 409 -23.73 -1.50 -3.39
CA ILE A 409 -24.77 -2.53 -3.54
C ILE A 409 -24.39 -3.48 -4.68
N PRO A 410 -24.73 -4.78 -4.58
CA PRO A 410 -24.46 -5.70 -5.66
C PRO A 410 -25.27 -5.36 -6.92
N SER A 411 -24.67 -5.60 -8.11
CA SER A 411 -25.37 -5.40 -9.38
C SER A 411 -26.60 -6.31 -9.49
N THR A 412 -27.72 -5.71 -9.85
CA THR A 412 -29.01 -6.38 -10.07
C THR A 412 -29.27 -6.72 -11.55
N ASP A 413 -28.37 -6.39 -12.47
CA ASP A 413 -28.60 -6.47 -13.92
C ASP A 413 -28.96 -7.88 -14.41
N LYS A 414 -28.28 -8.91 -13.90
CA LYS A 414 -28.59 -10.30 -14.28
C LYS A 414 -29.98 -10.75 -13.80
N VAL A 415 -30.39 -10.27 -12.64
CA VAL A 415 -31.74 -10.52 -12.10
C VAL A 415 -32.78 -9.80 -12.95
N LEU A 416 -32.57 -8.52 -13.26
CA LEU A 416 -33.44 -7.74 -14.12
C LEU A 416 -33.59 -8.37 -15.50
N GLN A 417 -32.49 -8.70 -16.18
CA GLN A 417 -32.50 -9.37 -17.48
C GLN A 417 -33.26 -10.71 -17.47
N ALA A 418 -33.15 -11.48 -16.39
CA ALA A 418 -33.87 -12.75 -16.27
C ALA A 418 -35.39 -12.50 -16.09
N LEU A 419 -35.77 -11.52 -15.27
CA LEU A 419 -37.17 -11.12 -15.06
C LEU A 419 -37.82 -10.58 -16.35
N GLU A 420 -37.12 -9.74 -17.12
CA GLU A 420 -37.57 -9.20 -18.41
C GLU A 420 -37.79 -10.29 -19.46
N LYS A 421 -36.99 -11.37 -19.40
CA LYS A 421 -37.17 -12.57 -20.23
C LYS A 421 -38.31 -13.47 -19.76
N GLY A 422 -39.02 -13.08 -18.71
CA GLY A 422 -40.18 -13.82 -18.20
C GLY A 422 -39.86 -15.01 -17.30
N TYR A 423 -38.60 -15.17 -16.86
CA TYR A 423 -38.28 -16.19 -15.86
C TYR A 423 -38.92 -15.84 -14.52
N LYS A 424 -39.43 -16.88 -13.85
CA LYS A 424 -40.07 -16.75 -12.53
C LYS A 424 -39.31 -17.64 -11.53
N VAL A 425 -39.47 -17.33 -10.26
CA VAL A 425 -38.93 -18.18 -9.17
C VAL A 425 -39.61 -19.54 -9.28
N PRO A 426 -38.90 -20.67 -9.45
CA PRO A 426 -39.51 -21.97 -9.71
C PRO A 426 -40.17 -22.51 -8.46
N HIS A 427 -41.30 -23.15 -8.70
CA HIS A 427 -41.81 -24.16 -7.80
C HIS A 427 -41.22 -25.52 -8.25
N ALA A 428 -40.20 -25.98 -7.51
CA ALA A 428 -39.70 -27.37 -7.52
C ALA A 428 -39.52 -28.05 -8.91
N THR A 429 -38.67 -27.50 -9.77
CA THR A 429 -38.16 -28.23 -10.94
C THR A 429 -36.67 -28.51 -10.81
N LYS A 430 -36.18 -29.61 -11.39
CA LYS A 430 -34.77 -30.04 -11.32
C LYS A 430 -33.80 -29.20 -12.18
N GLU A 431 -34.29 -28.27 -12.95
CA GLU A 431 -33.46 -27.41 -13.82
C GLU A 431 -33.20 -26.05 -13.15
N ILE A 432 -31.93 -25.67 -13.06
CA ILE A 432 -31.50 -24.34 -12.59
C ILE A 432 -31.91 -23.33 -13.64
N ASN A 433 -32.91 -22.49 -13.37
CA ASN A 433 -33.26 -21.43 -14.29
C ASN A 433 -32.32 -20.22 -14.12
N PRO A 434 -32.15 -19.36 -15.15
CA PRO A 434 -31.27 -18.19 -15.10
C PRO A 434 -31.60 -17.23 -13.96
N LEU A 435 -32.83 -17.05 -13.55
CA LEU A 435 -33.22 -16.20 -12.43
C LEU A 435 -32.70 -16.74 -11.09
N ASP A 436 -32.81 -18.04 -10.85
CA ASP A 436 -32.31 -18.67 -9.61
C ASP A 436 -30.80 -18.52 -9.49
N HIS A 437 -30.08 -18.72 -10.60
CA HIS A 437 -28.63 -18.52 -10.62
C HIS A 437 -28.25 -17.05 -10.35
N ALA A 438 -28.98 -16.11 -10.96
CA ALA A 438 -28.76 -14.69 -10.75
C ALA A 438 -29.06 -14.28 -9.30
N LEU A 439 -30.18 -14.75 -8.72
CA LEU A 439 -30.54 -14.49 -7.32
C LEU A 439 -29.52 -15.11 -6.35
N SER A 440 -29.08 -16.35 -6.59
CA SER A 440 -28.05 -16.98 -5.74
C SER A 440 -26.74 -16.18 -5.74
N THR A 441 -26.38 -15.63 -6.89
CA THR A 441 -25.20 -14.75 -7.01
C THR A 441 -25.41 -13.45 -6.26
N LEU A 442 -26.57 -12.82 -6.43
CA LEU A 442 -26.95 -11.57 -5.77
C LEU A 442 -26.96 -11.72 -4.24
N ILE A 443 -27.50 -12.84 -3.71
CA ILE A 443 -27.49 -13.13 -2.25
C ILE A 443 -26.07 -13.19 -1.72
N LYS A 444 -25.17 -13.94 -2.37
CA LYS A 444 -23.76 -14.03 -1.93
C LYS A 444 -23.05 -12.68 -1.94
N GLN A 445 -23.37 -11.83 -2.89
CA GLN A 445 -22.80 -10.46 -2.95
C GLN A 445 -23.42 -9.55 -1.90
N ALA A 446 -24.73 -9.70 -1.62
CA ALA A 446 -25.42 -8.94 -0.58
C ALA A 446 -24.89 -9.25 0.83
N ASP A 447 -24.42 -10.47 1.09
CA ASP A 447 -23.77 -10.82 2.36
C ASP A 447 -22.49 -10.00 2.61
N ASN A 448 -21.78 -9.63 1.54
CA ASN A 448 -20.63 -8.74 1.64
C ASN A 448 -21.03 -7.26 1.86
N PHE A 449 -22.15 -6.83 1.29
CA PHE A 449 -22.67 -5.48 1.50
C PHE A 449 -23.21 -5.28 2.92
N PHE A 450 -24.05 -6.22 3.41
CA PHE A 450 -24.60 -6.19 4.77
C PHE A 450 -23.63 -6.72 5.84
N ASN A 451 -22.34 -6.45 5.68
CA ASN A 451 -21.34 -6.87 6.67
C ASN A 451 -21.43 -6.07 7.97
N LYS A 452 -20.78 -6.56 9.03
CA LYS A 452 -20.83 -5.95 10.37
C LYS A 452 -20.31 -4.50 10.43
N ASP A 453 -19.49 -4.09 9.45
CA ASP A 453 -18.85 -2.79 9.39
C ASP A 453 -19.61 -1.78 8.50
N TYR A 454 -20.80 -2.15 8.00
CA TYR A 454 -21.72 -1.24 7.32
C TYR A 454 -22.72 -0.65 8.31
N ASN A 455 -22.89 0.67 8.25
CA ASN A 455 -23.88 1.40 9.05
C ASN A 455 -24.66 2.36 8.16
N PRO A 456 -25.94 2.07 7.89
CA PRO A 456 -26.76 2.87 6.97
C PRO A 456 -26.98 4.32 7.44
N GLU A 457 -27.05 4.59 8.76
CA GLU A 457 -27.24 5.94 9.26
C GLU A 457 -25.99 6.81 9.03
N ILE A 458 -24.81 6.21 9.20
CA ILE A 458 -23.55 6.92 8.93
C ILE A 458 -23.39 7.15 7.43
N ASP A 459 -23.69 6.14 6.60
CA ASP A 459 -23.61 6.28 5.14
C ASP A 459 -24.62 7.32 4.64
N ARG A 460 -25.85 7.35 5.16
CA ARG A 460 -26.88 8.37 4.86
C ARG A 460 -26.35 9.79 5.13
N LYS A 461 -25.76 10.02 6.31
CA LYS A 461 -25.18 11.32 6.68
C LYS A 461 -24.04 11.73 5.76
N VAL A 462 -23.07 10.83 5.56
CA VAL A 462 -21.89 11.08 4.74
C VAL A 462 -22.30 11.33 3.28
N SER A 463 -23.23 10.55 2.75
CA SER A 463 -23.68 10.64 1.36
C SER A 463 -24.40 11.96 1.06
N LYS A 464 -25.21 12.49 1.99
CA LYS A 464 -25.81 13.83 1.85
C LYS A 464 -24.75 14.91 1.69
N ALA A 465 -23.73 14.90 2.54
CA ALA A 465 -22.64 15.86 2.46
C ALA A 465 -21.83 15.73 1.16
N LEU A 466 -21.49 14.50 0.78
CA LEU A 466 -20.67 14.24 -0.40
C LEU A 466 -21.38 14.56 -1.71
N LEU A 467 -22.68 14.23 -1.86
CA LEU A 467 -23.42 14.55 -3.08
C LEU A 467 -23.64 16.07 -3.26
N LYS A 468 -23.79 16.83 -2.16
CA LYS A 468 -23.76 18.30 -2.22
C LYS A 468 -22.40 18.80 -2.71
N THR A 469 -21.32 18.26 -2.17
CA THR A 469 -19.96 18.60 -2.63
C THR A 469 -19.76 18.28 -4.12
N TYR A 470 -20.29 17.14 -4.61
CA TYR A 470 -20.25 16.82 -6.04
C TYR A 470 -21.00 17.86 -6.88
N ALA A 471 -22.19 18.27 -6.42
CA ALA A 471 -22.99 19.28 -7.12
C ALA A 471 -22.34 20.67 -7.12
N GLU A 472 -21.53 21.01 -6.12
CA GLU A 472 -20.74 22.25 -6.09
C GLU A 472 -19.53 22.19 -7.04
N LEU A 473 -18.89 21.01 -7.19
CA LEU A 473 -17.70 20.83 -8.00
C LEU A 473 -17.98 20.67 -9.49
N ILE A 474 -19.13 20.09 -9.86
CA ILE A 474 -19.46 19.72 -11.24
C ILE A 474 -20.62 20.56 -11.76
N PRO A 475 -20.45 21.26 -12.91
CA PRO A 475 -21.52 22.00 -13.58
C PRO A 475 -22.77 21.14 -13.81
N ALA A 476 -23.95 21.74 -13.72
CA ALA A 476 -25.22 21.02 -13.74
C ALA A 476 -25.40 20.13 -14.98
N GLU A 477 -24.97 20.60 -16.15
CA GLU A 477 -25.05 19.92 -17.42
C GLU A 477 -24.11 18.72 -17.55
N GLN A 478 -23.06 18.66 -16.72
CA GLN A 478 -22.05 17.57 -16.72
C GLN A 478 -22.31 16.53 -15.62
N ARG A 479 -23.25 16.77 -14.70
CA ARG A 479 -23.52 15.84 -13.60
C ARG A 479 -24.04 14.50 -14.10
N ILE A 480 -23.70 13.44 -13.35
CA ILE A 480 -24.23 12.09 -13.63
C ILE A 480 -25.75 12.08 -13.64
N SER A 481 -26.34 11.14 -14.40
CA SER A 481 -27.76 11.15 -14.77
C SER A 481 -28.73 11.13 -13.59
N ILE A 482 -28.33 10.62 -12.40
CA ILE A 482 -29.18 10.63 -11.21
C ILE A 482 -29.60 12.04 -10.78
N PHE A 483 -28.82 13.07 -11.10
CA PHE A 483 -29.17 14.45 -10.78
C PHE A 483 -30.41 14.92 -11.55
N LYS A 484 -30.70 14.35 -12.74
CA LYS A 484 -31.98 14.59 -13.45
C LYS A 484 -33.18 14.06 -12.65
N VAL A 485 -33.01 12.92 -11.98
CA VAL A 485 -34.04 12.36 -11.09
C VAL A 485 -34.21 13.25 -9.84
N ILE A 486 -33.09 13.69 -9.25
CA ILE A 486 -33.08 14.59 -8.10
C ILE A 486 -33.83 15.90 -8.43
N ASP A 487 -33.54 16.49 -9.59
CA ASP A 487 -34.18 17.75 -10.02
C ASP A 487 -35.69 17.57 -10.29
N LYS A 488 -36.06 16.51 -11.00
CA LYS A 488 -37.42 16.23 -11.42
C LYS A 488 -38.34 15.80 -10.26
N GLU A 489 -37.85 14.82 -9.47
CA GLU A 489 -38.69 14.13 -8.47
C GLU A 489 -38.55 14.72 -7.07
N PHE A 490 -37.36 15.27 -6.76
CA PHE A 490 -37.04 15.86 -5.45
C PHE A 490 -36.84 17.38 -5.50
N LYS A 491 -37.13 18.03 -6.65
CA LYS A 491 -37.01 19.50 -6.83
C LYS A 491 -35.62 20.03 -6.50
N GLY A 492 -34.56 19.25 -6.85
CA GLY A 492 -33.18 19.57 -6.57
C GLY A 492 -32.72 19.29 -5.12
N ASN A 493 -33.60 18.75 -4.28
CA ASN A 493 -33.26 18.46 -2.88
C ASN A 493 -32.53 17.16 -2.73
N ILE A 494 -31.20 17.25 -2.64
CA ILE A 494 -30.27 16.09 -2.49
C ILE A 494 -30.55 15.33 -1.19
N ASP A 495 -30.85 16.04 -0.08
CA ASP A 495 -31.10 15.38 1.20
C ASP A 495 -32.34 14.50 1.12
N ALA A 496 -33.42 15.01 0.51
CA ALA A 496 -34.65 14.24 0.31
C ALA A 496 -34.45 13.02 -0.59
N PHE A 497 -33.64 13.15 -1.64
CA PHE A 497 -33.26 12.01 -2.48
C PHE A 497 -32.51 10.93 -1.69
N VAL A 498 -31.48 11.34 -0.93
CA VAL A 498 -30.70 10.38 -0.11
C VAL A 498 -31.62 9.73 0.92
N ASP A 499 -32.47 10.50 1.62
CA ASP A 499 -33.44 9.93 2.56
C ASP A 499 -34.33 8.88 1.88
N ALA A 500 -34.88 9.19 0.72
CA ALA A 500 -35.70 8.24 -0.04
C ALA A 500 -34.94 6.97 -0.42
N CYS A 501 -33.63 7.05 -0.80
CA CYS A 501 -32.80 5.88 -1.03
C CYS A 501 -32.78 4.94 0.18
N PHE A 502 -32.53 5.49 1.38
CA PHE A 502 -32.42 4.69 2.61
C PHE A 502 -33.78 4.28 3.20
N ASP A 503 -34.87 4.94 2.82
CA ASP A 503 -36.21 4.61 3.31
C ASP A 503 -36.95 3.61 2.42
N THR A 504 -36.68 3.57 1.11
CA THR A 504 -37.49 2.82 0.14
C THR A 504 -36.76 1.69 -0.59
N SER A 505 -35.41 1.75 -0.73
CA SER A 505 -34.66 0.75 -1.48
C SER A 505 -34.79 -0.66 -0.91
N ILE A 506 -34.72 -1.67 -1.77
CA ILE A 506 -34.59 -3.08 -1.35
C ILE A 506 -33.30 -3.31 -0.55
N PHE A 507 -32.28 -2.47 -0.73
CA PHE A 507 -30.99 -2.55 0.00
C PHE A 507 -30.98 -1.72 1.28
N ARG A 508 -32.07 -1.13 1.71
CA ARG A 508 -32.15 -0.36 2.97
C ARG A 508 -31.93 -1.22 4.21
N SER A 509 -32.27 -2.53 4.14
CA SER A 509 -32.03 -3.49 5.20
C SER A 509 -31.96 -4.92 4.64
N ARG A 510 -31.36 -5.84 5.41
CA ARG A 510 -31.33 -7.25 5.05
C ARG A 510 -32.73 -7.84 4.89
N GLU A 511 -33.66 -7.49 5.77
CA GLU A 511 -35.05 -7.93 5.70
C GLU A 511 -35.74 -7.48 4.40
N ALA A 512 -35.56 -6.21 4.02
CA ALA A 512 -36.12 -5.68 2.78
C ALA A 512 -35.57 -6.41 1.55
N PHE A 513 -34.27 -6.71 1.56
CA PHE A 513 -33.61 -7.49 0.51
C PHE A 513 -34.14 -8.93 0.44
N ASP A 514 -34.26 -9.62 1.56
CA ASP A 514 -34.76 -10.99 1.62
C ASP A 514 -36.23 -11.07 1.15
N ASN A 515 -37.06 -10.08 1.48
CA ASN A 515 -38.42 -9.95 0.99
C ASN A 515 -38.48 -9.78 -0.54
N PHE A 516 -37.58 -8.98 -1.10
CA PHE A 516 -37.44 -8.87 -2.56
C PHE A 516 -37.01 -10.20 -3.20
N VAL A 517 -36.03 -10.89 -2.64
CA VAL A 517 -35.58 -12.19 -3.16
C VAL A 517 -36.68 -13.23 -3.16
N ALA A 518 -37.53 -13.23 -2.15
CA ALA A 518 -38.68 -14.15 -2.06
C ALA A 518 -39.75 -13.89 -3.15
N LYS A 519 -39.87 -12.64 -3.60
CA LYS A 519 -40.82 -12.23 -4.65
C LYS A 519 -40.19 -11.18 -5.55
N PRO A 520 -39.25 -11.56 -6.42
CA PRO A 520 -38.53 -10.62 -7.28
C PRO A 520 -39.46 -10.05 -8.38
N ASP A 521 -39.32 -8.76 -8.61
CA ASP A 521 -40.12 -8.00 -9.57
C ASP A 521 -39.25 -6.98 -10.31
N ALA A 522 -39.35 -6.94 -11.66
CA ALA A 522 -38.54 -6.07 -12.50
C ALA A 522 -38.81 -4.59 -12.22
N LYS A 523 -40.07 -4.22 -12.06
CA LYS A 523 -40.48 -2.83 -11.81
C LYS A 523 -39.93 -2.29 -10.49
N THR A 524 -39.83 -3.15 -9.47
CA THR A 524 -39.20 -2.82 -8.18
C THR A 524 -37.73 -2.45 -8.37
N LEU A 525 -36.97 -3.25 -9.15
CA LEU A 525 -35.56 -2.96 -9.45
C LEU A 525 -35.37 -1.71 -10.29
N GLU A 526 -36.21 -1.50 -11.29
CA GLU A 526 -36.15 -0.32 -12.16
C GLU A 526 -36.39 1.00 -11.42
N ASN A 527 -37.30 0.96 -10.42
CA ASN A 527 -37.66 2.13 -9.61
C ASN A 527 -36.84 2.28 -8.33
N ASP A 528 -35.97 1.34 -8.01
CA ASP A 528 -35.13 1.42 -6.81
C ASP A 528 -34.08 2.52 -6.94
N LEU A 529 -34.13 3.50 -6.04
CA LEU A 529 -33.28 4.68 -6.10
C LEU A 529 -31.78 4.38 -5.87
N MET A 530 -31.43 3.39 -5.02
CA MET A 530 -30.03 2.99 -4.86
C MET A 530 -29.51 2.27 -6.13
N VAL A 531 -30.36 1.45 -6.77
CA VAL A 531 -30.01 0.79 -8.04
C VAL A 531 -29.82 1.84 -9.15
N GLN A 532 -30.72 2.82 -9.26
CA GLN A 532 -30.60 3.92 -10.23
C GLN A 532 -29.35 4.74 -9.99
N TYR A 533 -29.04 5.05 -8.72
CA TYR A 533 -27.81 5.76 -8.35
C TYR A 533 -26.55 4.97 -8.77
N ALA A 534 -26.45 3.69 -8.40
CA ALA A 534 -25.29 2.88 -8.75
C ALA A 534 -25.08 2.79 -10.27
N LYS A 535 -26.15 2.58 -11.05
CA LYS A 535 -26.11 2.59 -12.51
C LYS A 535 -25.68 3.93 -13.09
N SER A 536 -26.20 5.04 -12.51
CA SER A 536 -25.82 6.38 -12.94
C SER A 536 -24.33 6.69 -12.70
N VAL A 537 -23.80 6.23 -11.57
CA VAL A 537 -22.37 6.37 -11.24
C VAL A 537 -21.51 5.56 -12.20
N ASP A 538 -21.87 4.32 -12.46
CA ASP A 538 -21.11 3.45 -13.36
C ASP A 538 -21.15 3.96 -14.81
N GLN A 539 -22.30 4.42 -15.28
CA GLN A 539 -22.43 5.02 -16.61
C GLN A 539 -21.62 6.31 -16.72
N GLY A 540 -21.74 7.23 -15.74
CA GLY A 540 -20.96 8.47 -15.75
C GLY A 540 -19.45 8.23 -15.72
N TYR A 541 -19.00 7.24 -14.98
CA TYR A 541 -17.58 6.85 -14.98
C TYR A 541 -17.15 6.27 -16.31
N ALA A 542 -17.96 5.38 -16.91
CA ALA A 542 -17.70 4.80 -18.22
C ALA A 542 -17.71 5.85 -19.35
N ASP A 543 -18.60 6.84 -19.27
CA ASP A 543 -18.65 7.94 -20.27
C ASP A 543 -17.37 8.77 -20.23
N THR A 544 -16.84 9.08 -19.05
CA THR A 544 -15.56 9.80 -18.92
C THR A 544 -14.39 8.94 -19.40
N ASP A 545 -14.41 7.64 -19.14
CA ASP A 545 -13.38 6.70 -19.61
C ASP A 545 -13.40 6.59 -21.14
N ALA A 546 -14.59 6.43 -21.73
CA ALA A 546 -14.77 6.37 -23.19
C ALA A 546 -14.33 7.66 -23.88
N ALA A 547 -14.62 8.82 -23.29
CA ALA A 547 -14.19 10.12 -23.82
C ALA A 547 -12.66 10.27 -23.88
N MET A 548 -11.93 9.62 -22.97
CA MET A 548 -10.46 9.67 -22.90
C MET A 548 -9.77 8.49 -23.61
N LYS A 549 -10.51 7.52 -24.13
CA LYS A 549 -9.91 6.27 -24.61
C LYS A 549 -8.91 6.46 -25.74
N ALA A 550 -9.28 7.22 -26.78
CA ALA A 550 -8.40 7.48 -27.91
C ALA A 550 -7.14 8.23 -27.48
N GLU A 551 -7.31 9.22 -26.62
CA GLU A 551 -6.22 9.99 -26.03
C GLU A 551 -5.35 9.12 -25.13
N THR A 552 -5.93 8.18 -24.37
CA THR A 552 -5.18 7.27 -23.49
C THR A 552 -4.25 6.37 -24.29
N ASP A 553 -4.68 5.83 -25.41
CA ASP A 553 -3.88 4.96 -26.25
C ASP A 553 -2.71 5.73 -26.90
N ALA A 554 -2.99 6.90 -27.48
CA ALA A 554 -1.98 7.79 -28.04
C ALA A 554 -0.99 8.29 -26.96
N TYR A 555 -1.48 8.63 -25.78
CA TYR A 555 -0.67 9.00 -24.63
C TYR A 555 0.28 7.87 -24.20
N ASN A 556 -0.22 6.64 -24.08
CA ASN A 556 0.60 5.50 -23.69
C ASN A 556 1.74 5.24 -24.69
N LEU A 557 1.46 5.38 -25.99
CA LEU A 557 2.47 5.21 -27.03
C LEU A 557 3.53 6.33 -26.99
N ALA A 558 3.09 7.58 -26.83
CA ALA A 558 3.98 8.72 -26.69
C ALA A 558 4.83 8.58 -25.39
N HIS A 559 4.23 8.17 -24.30
CA HIS A 559 4.92 7.95 -23.03
C HIS A 559 5.94 6.82 -23.11
N LYS A 560 5.65 5.73 -23.84
CA LYS A 560 6.61 4.66 -24.11
C LYS A 560 7.87 5.21 -24.82
N THR A 561 7.68 6.03 -25.86
CA THR A 561 8.78 6.67 -26.60
C THR A 561 9.55 7.66 -25.72
N TRP A 562 8.84 8.43 -24.88
CA TRP A 562 9.45 9.34 -23.91
C TRP A 562 10.36 8.62 -22.91
N VAL A 563 9.88 7.53 -22.31
CA VAL A 563 10.67 6.72 -21.38
C VAL A 563 11.82 6.01 -22.05
N GLU A 564 11.65 5.53 -23.31
CA GLU A 564 12.76 4.99 -24.12
C GLU A 564 13.87 6.04 -24.31
N GLY A 565 13.49 7.27 -24.61
CA GLY A 565 14.43 8.38 -24.72
C GLY A 565 15.20 8.62 -23.40
N MET A 566 14.51 8.59 -22.26
CA MET A 566 15.16 8.71 -20.94
C MET A 566 16.13 7.56 -20.68
N MET A 567 15.79 6.34 -21.08
CA MET A 567 16.69 5.18 -20.95
C MET A 567 17.97 5.39 -21.79
N LYS A 568 17.85 5.83 -23.04
CA LYS A 568 18.98 6.07 -23.93
C LYS A 568 19.84 7.25 -23.46
N LEU A 569 19.21 8.32 -22.96
CA LEU A 569 19.93 9.46 -22.38
C LEU A 569 20.76 9.01 -21.16
N LYS A 570 20.16 8.25 -20.24
CA LYS A 570 20.86 7.73 -19.05
C LYS A 570 22.00 6.79 -19.41
N GLN A 571 21.80 5.93 -20.41
CA GLN A 571 22.87 5.06 -20.95
C GLN A 571 24.01 5.90 -21.55
N HIS A 572 23.69 6.96 -22.31
CA HIS A 572 24.69 7.89 -22.87
C HIS A 572 25.49 8.60 -21.78
N GLU A 573 24.85 8.94 -20.67
CA GLU A 573 25.50 9.58 -19.51
C GLU A 573 26.28 8.60 -18.62
N GLY A 574 26.19 7.29 -18.88
CA GLY A 574 26.79 6.27 -18.03
C GLY A 574 26.17 6.22 -16.63
N THR A 575 24.91 6.66 -16.47
CA THR A 575 24.20 6.66 -15.21
C THR A 575 23.16 5.55 -15.16
N PRO A 576 22.97 4.86 -14.00
CA PRO A 576 21.98 3.80 -13.88
C PRO A 576 20.55 4.35 -14.00
N ILE A 577 19.63 3.50 -14.42
CA ILE A 577 18.21 3.83 -14.55
C ILE A 577 17.35 2.74 -13.89
N TYR A 578 16.27 3.15 -13.25
CA TYR A 578 15.31 2.27 -12.60
C TYR A 578 13.90 2.50 -13.18
N PRO A 579 13.02 1.47 -13.21
CA PRO A 579 11.64 1.66 -13.66
C PRO A 579 10.76 2.21 -12.55
N ASP A 580 9.66 2.87 -12.91
CA ASP A 580 8.63 3.22 -11.95
C ASP A 580 8.14 1.98 -11.18
N ALA A 581 7.76 2.18 -9.93
CA ALA A 581 7.18 1.15 -9.08
C ALA A 581 5.81 0.70 -9.62
N ASN A 582 5.54 -0.61 -9.51
CA ASN A 582 4.32 -1.22 -10.04
C ASN A 582 3.84 -2.43 -9.20
N SER A 583 4.06 -2.39 -7.88
CA SER A 583 3.74 -3.45 -6.91
C SER A 583 4.53 -4.74 -7.13
N THR A 584 5.73 -4.65 -7.69
CA THR A 584 6.67 -5.78 -7.80
C THR A 584 7.82 -5.63 -6.82
N LEU A 585 8.50 -6.74 -6.54
CA LEU A 585 9.62 -6.76 -5.60
C LEU A 585 10.79 -5.89 -6.08
N ARG A 586 11.23 -4.97 -5.24
CA ARG A 586 12.32 -4.02 -5.51
C ARG A 586 13.26 -3.91 -4.34
N LEU A 587 14.43 -3.36 -4.61
CA LEU A 587 15.40 -2.99 -3.60
C LEU A 587 15.70 -1.50 -3.68
N THR A 588 15.83 -0.85 -2.52
CA THR A 588 16.33 0.51 -2.37
C THR A 588 17.38 0.52 -1.27
N TYR A 589 18.37 1.41 -1.36
CA TYR A 589 19.46 1.47 -0.39
C TYR A 589 19.81 2.92 -0.05
N GLY A 590 20.49 3.10 1.08
CA GLY A 590 20.85 4.41 1.58
C GLY A 590 21.53 4.29 2.94
N LYS A 591 21.71 5.42 3.62
CA LYS A 591 22.33 5.45 4.94
C LYS A 591 21.33 5.95 6.00
N VAL A 592 21.52 5.49 7.22
CA VAL A 592 20.89 6.12 8.39
C VAL A 592 21.39 7.57 8.50
N GLY A 593 20.51 8.54 8.62
CA GLY A 593 20.97 9.93 8.68
C GLY A 593 19.90 10.94 9.08
N SER A 594 20.34 11.89 9.90
CA SER A 594 19.64 13.11 10.26
C SER A 594 19.34 13.98 9.03
N TYR A 595 18.50 14.99 9.15
CA TYR A 595 18.25 15.96 8.08
C TYR A 595 17.72 17.28 8.63
N SER A 596 17.87 18.34 7.84
CA SER A 596 17.39 19.68 8.19
C SER A 596 16.19 20.03 7.30
N PRO A 597 14.95 19.95 7.80
CA PRO A 597 13.75 20.22 6.99
C PRO A 597 13.59 21.69 6.63
N LYS A 598 14.11 22.59 7.47
CA LYS A 598 14.04 24.05 7.32
C LYS A 598 15.27 24.71 7.95
N ASP A 599 15.49 25.97 7.63
CA ASP A 599 16.52 26.79 8.29
C ASP A 599 16.32 26.79 9.82
N GLY A 600 17.41 26.55 10.55
CA GLY A 600 17.41 26.51 12.01
C GLY A 600 16.78 25.26 12.64
N MET A 601 16.36 24.26 11.85
CA MET A 601 15.81 22.99 12.34
C MET A 601 16.70 21.82 11.93
N GLU A 602 16.97 20.93 12.87
CA GLU A 602 17.62 19.67 12.62
C GLU A 602 16.80 18.53 13.23
N TYR A 603 16.52 17.51 12.43
CA TYR A 603 15.84 16.31 12.86
C TYR A 603 16.84 15.16 13.00
N ASN A 604 16.93 14.63 14.24
CA ASN A 604 17.77 13.48 14.54
C ASN A 604 17.27 12.23 13.78
N TYR A 605 18.20 11.33 13.45
CA TYR A 605 17.90 10.09 12.74
C TYR A 605 17.09 9.07 13.56
N TYR A 606 16.91 9.26 14.87
CA TYR A 606 16.11 8.38 15.71
C TYR A 606 15.27 9.16 16.73
N THR A 607 14.22 8.50 17.21
CA THR A 607 13.37 8.95 18.31
C THR A 607 13.38 7.93 19.45
N THR A 608 12.97 8.37 20.63
CA THR A 608 13.03 7.54 21.84
C THR A 608 11.68 7.46 22.57
N LEU A 609 11.59 6.56 23.53
CA LEU A 609 10.41 6.43 24.39
C LEU A 609 10.14 7.71 25.21
N LYS A 610 11.15 8.56 25.43
CA LYS A 610 10.98 9.86 26.05
C LYS A 610 10.01 10.73 25.24
N GLY A 611 10.15 10.76 23.90
CA GLY A 611 9.26 11.52 23.03
C GLY A 611 7.82 11.01 23.03
N VAL A 612 7.58 9.70 23.29
CA VAL A 612 6.22 9.18 23.55
C VAL A 612 5.61 9.84 24.80
N MET A 613 6.40 9.94 25.88
CA MET A 613 5.94 10.55 27.13
C MET A 613 5.75 12.06 27.01
N GLU A 614 6.58 12.73 26.21
CA GLU A 614 6.47 14.18 25.94
C GLU A 614 5.21 14.53 25.12
N LYS A 615 4.73 13.60 24.29
CA LYS A 615 3.51 13.76 23.49
C LYS A 615 2.25 13.28 24.20
N GLU A 616 2.34 12.68 25.38
CA GLU A 616 1.18 12.12 26.08
C GLU A 616 0.11 13.18 26.34
N ASP A 617 -1.10 12.90 25.88
CA ASP A 617 -2.33 13.63 26.24
C ASP A 617 -3.46 12.64 26.49
N PRO A 618 -3.84 12.40 27.77
CA PRO A 618 -4.87 11.43 28.11
C PRO A 618 -6.28 11.85 27.62
N ASN A 619 -6.47 13.12 27.23
CA ASN A 619 -7.74 13.63 26.69
C ASN A 619 -7.81 13.55 25.15
N ASN A 620 -6.71 13.20 24.50
CA ASN A 620 -6.65 13.04 23.05
C ASN A 620 -6.37 11.58 22.71
N TYR A 621 -7.34 10.90 22.09
CA TYR A 621 -7.23 9.48 21.74
C TYR A 621 -5.99 9.14 20.88
N GLU A 622 -5.45 10.09 20.15
CA GLU A 622 -4.24 9.90 19.33
C GLU A 622 -2.96 9.75 20.17
N PHE A 623 -2.94 10.33 21.38
CA PHE A 623 -1.74 10.44 22.22
C PHE A 623 -1.87 9.78 23.59
N VAL A 624 -2.82 8.84 23.75
CA VAL A 624 -2.93 8.04 24.97
C VAL A 624 -1.76 7.08 25.07
N VAL A 625 -1.09 7.08 26.22
CA VAL A 625 0.02 6.15 26.53
C VAL A 625 -0.45 5.08 27.51
N PRO A 626 -0.31 3.77 27.20
CA PRO A 626 -0.68 2.69 28.10
C PRO A 626 0.07 2.77 29.45
N ALA A 627 -0.66 2.56 30.55
CA ALA A 627 -0.11 2.67 31.91
C ALA A 627 1.13 1.78 32.12
N LYS A 628 1.12 0.56 31.54
CA LYS A 628 2.28 -0.35 31.60
C LYS A 628 3.52 0.22 30.90
N LEU A 629 3.35 0.90 29.79
CA LEU A 629 4.48 1.52 29.07
C LEU A 629 5.08 2.67 29.89
N LYS A 630 4.23 3.45 30.59
CA LYS A 630 4.66 4.49 31.54
C LYS A 630 5.43 3.91 32.71
N ASP A 631 4.96 2.80 33.28
CA ASP A 631 5.64 2.10 34.36
C ASP A 631 7.04 1.61 33.95
N LEU A 632 7.17 0.99 32.79
CA LEU A 632 8.46 0.55 32.25
C LEU A 632 9.41 1.73 31.99
N TYR A 633 8.88 2.85 31.50
CA TYR A 633 9.66 4.08 31.26
C TYR A 633 10.17 4.66 32.59
N ASN A 634 9.30 4.81 33.59
CA ASN A 634 9.65 5.37 34.89
C ASN A 634 10.69 4.52 35.63
N LYS A 635 10.59 3.19 35.51
CA LYS A 635 11.57 2.25 36.08
C LYS A 635 12.85 2.11 35.24
N LYS A 636 12.89 2.67 34.04
CA LYS A 636 13.97 2.44 33.06
C LYS A 636 14.21 0.95 32.79
N ASP A 637 13.15 0.13 32.89
CA ASP A 637 13.21 -1.32 32.63
C ASP A 637 13.16 -1.60 31.14
N PHE A 638 14.22 -1.24 30.44
CA PHE A 638 14.36 -1.45 28.98
C PHE A 638 15.10 -2.75 28.65
N GLY A 639 15.69 -3.41 29.65
CA GLY A 639 16.48 -4.63 29.48
C GLY A 639 17.60 -4.43 28.43
N ARG A 640 17.83 -5.45 27.61
CA ARG A 640 18.85 -5.42 26.54
C ARG A 640 18.50 -4.60 25.31
N TYR A 641 17.34 -3.97 25.29
CA TYR A 641 16.82 -3.23 24.12
C TYR A 641 17.20 -1.76 24.12
N ALA A 642 17.69 -1.24 25.26
CA ALA A 642 18.22 0.11 25.34
C ALA A 642 19.49 0.28 24.52
N MET A 643 19.69 1.49 24.00
CA MET A 643 20.94 1.91 23.41
C MET A 643 22.04 2.02 24.48
N LYS A 644 23.30 2.15 24.06
CA LYS A 644 24.45 2.29 25.00
C LYS A 644 24.34 3.50 25.91
N ASN A 645 23.65 4.56 25.46
CA ASN A 645 23.38 5.78 26.26
C ASN A 645 22.21 5.59 27.24
N GLY A 646 21.61 4.42 27.31
CA GLY A 646 20.49 4.12 28.20
C GLY A 646 19.10 4.53 27.67
N GLU A 647 19.02 5.10 26.47
CA GLU A 647 17.74 5.48 25.84
C GLU A 647 17.08 4.27 25.16
N MET A 648 15.75 4.27 25.11
CA MET A 648 14.96 3.26 24.40
C MET A 648 14.57 3.81 23.03
N PRO A 649 15.18 3.31 21.91
CA PRO A 649 14.87 3.80 20.57
C PRO A 649 13.49 3.30 20.11
N ILE A 650 12.75 4.14 19.40
CA ILE A 650 11.36 3.86 18.98
C ILE A 650 11.20 3.87 17.47
N CYS A 651 11.74 4.87 16.78
CA CYS A 651 11.78 4.94 15.33
C CYS A 651 13.15 5.44 14.87
N PHE A 652 13.49 5.20 13.61
CA PHE A 652 14.66 5.76 12.95
C PHE A 652 14.38 6.06 11.49
N VAL A 653 15.21 6.87 10.87
CA VAL A 653 15.08 7.23 9.45
C VAL A 653 16.33 6.93 8.66
N THR A 654 16.10 6.57 7.40
CA THR A 654 17.11 6.26 6.41
C THR A 654 16.89 7.04 5.13
N GLY A 655 17.96 7.28 4.36
CA GLY A 655 17.88 7.87 3.02
C GLY A 655 17.47 6.88 1.93
N THR A 656 16.67 5.87 2.23
CA THR A 656 16.16 4.93 1.22
C THR A 656 14.95 5.48 0.50
N ASP A 657 14.83 5.16 -0.80
CA ASP A 657 13.72 5.63 -1.64
C ASP A 657 12.52 4.70 -1.53
N ASN A 658 11.54 5.05 -0.70
CA ASN A 658 10.35 4.25 -0.42
C ASN A 658 9.07 4.93 -0.91
N THR A 659 8.06 4.13 -1.23
CA THR A 659 6.68 4.59 -1.48
C THR A 659 5.68 3.64 -0.84
N GLY A 660 4.39 3.98 -0.88
CA GLY A 660 3.30 3.11 -0.42
C GLY A 660 3.41 1.71 -1.01
N GLY A 661 3.23 0.67 -0.17
CA GLY A 661 3.50 -0.73 -0.49
C GLY A 661 4.80 -1.27 0.13
N ASN A 662 5.80 -0.39 0.40
CA ASN A 662 6.97 -0.74 1.21
C ASN A 662 6.65 -0.87 2.71
N SER A 663 5.46 -0.53 3.14
CA SER A 663 5.01 -0.79 4.52
C SER A 663 5.19 -2.26 4.89
N GLY A 664 5.89 -2.53 6.00
CA GLY A 664 6.26 -3.90 6.44
C GLY A 664 7.50 -4.46 5.77
N SER A 665 8.25 -3.66 5.02
CA SER A 665 9.51 -4.10 4.40
C SER A 665 10.62 -4.23 5.42
N PRO A 666 11.43 -5.32 5.34
CA PRO A 666 12.63 -5.44 6.16
C PRO A 666 13.65 -4.35 5.81
N VAL A 667 14.18 -3.73 6.85
CA VAL A 667 15.37 -2.88 6.77
C VAL A 667 16.57 -3.69 7.19
N PHE A 668 17.52 -3.84 6.29
CA PHE A 668 18.75 -4.62 6.50
C PHE A 668 19.94 -3.72 6.81
N ASN A 669 20.85 -4.23 7.63
CA ASN A 669 22.20 -3.68 7.77
C ASN A 669 23.13 -4.14 6.63
N ASN A 670 24.39 -3.73 6.67
CA ASN A 670 25.40 -4.11 5.70
C ASN A 670 25.71 -5.62 5.64
N LYS A 671 25.29 -6.39 6.63
CA LYS A 671 25.46 -7.86 6.70
C LYS A 671 24.21 -8.64 6.29
N GLY A 672 23.15 -7.95 5.85
CA GLY A 672 21.88 -8.58 5.50
C GLY A 672 21.08 -9.06 6.72
N GLU A 673 21.32 -8.50 7.90
CA GLU A 673 20.57 -8.79 9.10
C GLU A 673 19.43 -7.76 9.27
N LEU A 674 18.30 -8.21 9.78
CA LEU A 674 17.12 -7.36 10.03
C LEU A 674 17.38 -6.42 11.22
N ILE A 675 17.33 -5.12 10.97
CA ILE A 675 17.49 -4.06 11.99
C ILE A 675 16.23 -3.26 12.24
N GLY A 676 15.22 -3.39 11.39
CA GLY A 676 13.95 -2.69 11.53
C GLY A 676 12.95 -3.04 10.45
N THR A 677 11.72 -2.56 10.62
CA THR A 677 10.59 -2.70 9.69
C THR A 677 10.18 -1.33 9.21
N GLY A 678 10.22 -1.10 7.90
CA GLY A 678 9.80 0.16 7.27
C GLY A 678 8.29 0.35 7.40
N PHE A 679 7.85 1.58 7.72
CA PHE A 679 6.40 1.82 7.87
C PHE A 679 5.91 3.10 7.18
N ASP A 680 6.77 4.10 6.99
CA ASP A 680 6.33 5.40 6.47
C ASP A 680 7.47 6.15 5.78
N ARG A 681 7.17 7.34 5.33
CA ARG A 681 8.07 8.34 4.78
C ARG A 681 7.78 9.67 5.49
N ASN A 682 8.77 10.56 5.61
CA ASN A 682 8.57 11.88 6.19
C ASN A 682 7.76 12.80 5.26
N TYR A 683 7.17 13.86 5.81
CA TYR A 683 6.30 14.80 5.10
C TYR A 683 7.01 15.52 3.96
N GLU A 684 8.24 15.95 4.22
CA GLU A 684 9.11 16.62 3.25
C GLU A 684 9.48 15.72 2.06
N GLY A 685 9.35 14.42 2.23
CA GLY A 685 9.57 13.40 1.19
C GLY A 685 8.35 13.06 0.35
N LEU A 686 7.16 13.66 0.58
CA LEU A 686 5.92 13.28 -0.10
C LEU A 686 5.94 13.51 -1.62
N THR A 687 6.80 14.39 -2.11
CA THR A 687 7.06 14.56 -3.55
C THR A 687 7.78 13.36 -4.18
N GLY A 688 8.35 12.48 -3.38
CA GLY A 688 9.19 11.37 -3.82
C GLY A 688 8.53 10.39 -4.78
N ASP A 689 7.20 10.40 -4.91
CA ASP A 689 6.53 9.62 -5.94
C ASP A 689 6.73 10.22 -7.35
N ILE A 690 7.05 11.49 -7.45
CA ILE A 690 7.24 12.24 -8.69
C ILE A 690 8.69 12.68 -8.87
N ALA A 691 9.31 13.19 -7.81
CA ALA A 691 10.70 13.65 -7.78
C ALA A 691 11.30 13.38 -6.40
N TYR A 692 12.36 12.57 -6.37
CA TYR A 692 13.11 12.27 -5.16
C TYR A 692 13.97 13.46 -4.72
N ASN A 693 14.02 13.72 -3.41
CA ASN A 693 14.89 14.71 -2.84
C ASN A 693 15.82 14.06 -1.80
N PRO A 694 17.11 13.84 -2.12
CA PRO A 694 18.04 13.14 -1.23
C PRO A 694 18.35 13.90 0.05
N GLN A 695 18.18 15.21 0.07
CA GLN A 695 18.44 16.03 1.25
C GLN A 695 17.31 15.96 2.28
N LEU A 696 16.07 15.87 1.82
CA LEU A 696 14.88 15.97 2.66
C LEU A 696 14.13 14.64 2.83
N GLN A 697 14.10 13.80 1.79
CA GLN A 697 13.32 12.54 1.86
C GLN A 697 13.98 11.52 2.78
N ARG A 698 13.21 11.01 3.72
CA ARG A 698 13.61 9.91 4.63
C ARG A 698 12.52 8.87 4.72
N ALA A 699 12.92 7.61 4.73
CA ALA A 699 12.05 6.48 5.06
C ALA A 699 12.10 6.22 6.57
N ALA A 700 10.93 6.14 7.19
CA ALA A 700 10.78 5.91 8.63
C ALA A 700 10.59 4.42 8.92
N SER A 701 11.28 3.93 9.95
CA SER A 701 11.29 2.52 10.32
C SER A 701 11.23 2.33 11.84
N SER A 702 10.59 1.24 12.30
CA SER A 702 10.63 0.81 13.70
C SER A 702 11.82 -0.13 13.89
N PRO A 703 12.78 0.16 14.80
CA PRO A 703 13.93 -0.71 15.02
C PRO A 703 13.51 -2.02 15.68
N THR A 704 14.23 -3.09 15.42
CA THR A 704 13.97 -4.44 15.97
C THR A 704 13.94 -4.43 17.52
N SER A 705 14.81 -3.66 18.17
CA SER A 705 14.78 -3.45 19.62
C SER A 705 13.49 -2.78 20.08
N GLY A 706 12.96 -1.83 19.31
CA GLY A 706 11.77 -1.05 19.68
C GLY A 706 10.48 -1.87 19.69
N TRP A 707 10.23 -2.68 18.67
CA TRP A 707 9.02 -3.50 18.65
C TRP A 707 9.12 -4.72 19.57
N ILE A 708 10.28 -5.36 19.72
CA ILE A 708 10.47 -6.45 20.68
C ILE A 708 10.25 -5.95 22.12
N PHE A 709 10.77 -4.77 22.47
CA PHE A 709 10.53 -4.17 23.77
C PHE A 709 9.03 -3.95 24.05
N ARG A 710 8.31 -3.40 23.07
CA ARG A 710 6.87 -3.13 23.19
C ARG A 710 6.01 -4.40 23.22
N ALA A 711 6.49 -5.47 22.60
CA ALA A 711 5.88 -6.78 22.68
C ALA A 711 6.18 -7.53 24.01
N ARG A 712 6.94 -6.96 24.94
CA ARG A 712 7.20 -7.48 26.30
C ARG A 712 5.96 -7.53 27.22
N TRP A 713 4.80 -7.16 26.71
CA TRP A 713 3.50 -7.49 27.29
C TRP A 713 3.42 -9.01 27.49
N PRO A 714 2.68 -9.61 28.41
CA PRO A 714 2.95 -10.91 29.08
C PRO A 714 3.24 -12.14 28.21
N VAL A 715 3.36 -11.99 26.91
CA VAL A 715 3.30 -13.08 25.94
C VAL A 715 4.61 -13.41 25.23
N PHE A 716 5.58 -12.52 25.21
CA PHE A 716 6.74 -12.67 24.31
C PHE A 716 7.73 -13.80 24.71
N TRP A 717 7.64 -14.31 25.91
CA TRP A 717 8.50 -15.44 26.33
C TRP A 717 8.23 -16.72 25.54
N TRP A 718 7.01 -16.93 25.11
CA TRP A 718 6.64 -18.14 24.38
C TRP A 718 6.92 -18.06 22.88
N ALA A 719 6.70 -16.94 22.25
CA ALA A 719 7.02 -16.75 20.83
C ALA A 719 8.53 -16.75 20.54
N CYS A 720 9.35 -16.29 21.51
CA CYS A 720 10.83 -16.35 21.41
C CYS A 720 11.43 -17.70 21.80
N SER A 721 10.71 -18.59 22.48
CA SER A 721 11.19 -19.96 22.78
C SER A 721 11.28 -20.85 21.52
N VAL A 722 10.75 -20.36 20.40
CA VAL A 722 10.87 -20.99 19.07
C VAL A 722 12.13 -20.52 18.31
N TRP A 723 13.00 -19.75 18.95
CA TRP A 723 14.25 -19.29 18.32
C TRP A 723 15.37 -20.34 18.47
N PRO A 724 15.84 -20.95 17.39
CA PRO A 724 16.92 -21.91 17.49
C PRO A 724 18.29 -21.21 17.41
N ASP A 725 18.75 -20.61 18.49
CA ASP A 725 20.18 -20.38 18.62
C ASP A 725 20.65 -20.49 20.09
N ARG A 726 20.74 -21.75 20.54
CA ARG A 726 21.30 -22.09 21.86
C ARG A 726 22.82 -22.08 21.93
N LYS A 727 23.53 -21.59 20.91
CA LYS A 727 25.00 -21.72 20.89
C LYS A 727 25.79 -20.47 21.25
N SER A 728 25.20 -19.32 21.49
CA SER A 728 25.98 -18.10 21.81
C SER A 728 25.66 -17.38 23.12
N THR A 729 24.81 -17.90 24.00
CA THR A 729 24.64 -17.31 25.33
C THR A 729 24.53 -18.37 26.41
N ARG A 730 25.70 -18.79 26.95
CA ARG A 730 25.73 -19.29 28.32
C ARG A 730 25.38 -18.12 29.24
N LEU A 731 24.13 -18.03 29.64
CA LEU A 731 23.72 -17.23 30.78
C LEU A 731 23.92 -18.06 32.05
N ASN A 732 24.81 -17.60 32.93
CA ASN A 732 24.92 -18.05 34.30
C ASN A 732 23.57 -17.95 34.96
N SER A 733 22.97 -19.11 35.27
CA SER A 733 21.82 -19.22 36.13
C SER A 733 22.31 -19.13 37.57
N SER A 734 22.26 -17.95 38.18
CA SER A 734 22.30 -17.81 39.60
C SER A 734 21.41 -16.66 40.06
N HIS A 735 20.40 -17.04 40.86
CA HIS A 735 19.55 -16.20 41.69
C HIS A 735 18.40 -15.42 41.04
N ILE A 736 17.23 -16.10 40.96
CA ILE A 736 15.93 -15.48 41.21
C ILE A 736 15.17 -16.40 42.16
N PRO A 737 14.74 -15.97 43.36
CA PRO A 737 13.95 -16.77 44.28
C PRO A 737 12.51 -16.89 43.75
N LEU A 738 12.01 -18.12 43.69
CA LEU A 738 10.60 -18.45 43.56
C LEU A 738 9.85 -17.99 44.81
N SER A 739 9.13 -16.89 44.77
CA SER A 739 8.13 -16.58 45.81
C SER A 739 6.77 -17.15 45.40
N ARG A 740 6.24 -17.94 46.35
CA ARG A 740 5.04 -18.76 46.32
C ARG A 740 3.78 -18.00 45.90
N MET A 741 2.97 -18.66 45.08
CA MET A 741 1.54 -18.34 44.96
C MET A 741 0.81 -18.73 46.27
N PRO A 742 -0.18 -17.95 46.73
CA PRO A 742 -1.14 -18.43 47.70
C PRO A 742 -2.21 -19.25 47.00
N SER A 743 -2.50 -20.41 47.56
CA SER A 743 -3.65 -21.25 47.24
C SER A 743 -4.92 -20.68 47.86
N SER A 744 -6.04 -20.88 47.16
CA SER A 744 -7.43 -20.93 47.65
C SER A 744 -8.12 -19.61 48.05
N ALA A 745 -9.09 -19.19 47.32
CA ALA A 745 -10.55 -19.37 47.52
C ALA A 745 -11.31 -18.71 46.33
#